data_05d3e1d9ca944dfb7990eeed3080664f
#
_entry.id   05d3e1d9ca944dfb7990eeed3080664f
#
_cell.length_a   1.000
_cell.length_b   1.000
_cell.length_c   1.000
_cell.angle_alpha   90.00
_cell.angle_beta   90.00
_cell.angle_gamma   90.00
#
_symmetry.space_group_name_H-M   'P 1'
#
loop_
_entity.id
_entity.type
_entity.pdbx_description
1 polymer ?
#
loop_
_entity_poly.entity_id
_entity_poly.type
_entity_poly.pdbx_seq_one_letter_code
_entity_poly.pdbx_strand_id
1 'polypeptide(L)'
;MNIRTLLAILIVSQSFNSCDNCENNNWTLSPSPSDLQFGQLAKSWDEGIPLGNATVGALVWQRDSALRFSLDRTDLWDLRPMDSISGSNNRFSWVYNQVQKGDYLPVQKKYDWPYDQLPAPSKIPGAALEFPLGKLGEPCDVHLYLNNALCEARWDNGITLKTFVHATEPVGWFVFENLPETIQPSLITPQYNNPEGSKDGNSLTGQDLRRLGYEQGNIQTSADEITYHQPGWGGFYYDVNVRWEQKGKNLYGVWSVSSSLSQDKASEETLQALERGVASDYQEHMNYWNTYWKASSISIPDSLLQRQYDNEMYKFGSASRENSSPISLQAVWTADNGKLPPWKGDYHHDLNTQLSYWPAYIGNHLQEELGYLNTLWNQREVYKKYTKQYFECEGMNIPGVCTLTGEPMGGWIQYSMSPSVSAWLSQHFYQHWKYSADSTFLKERAYPFTKDVVTFLEQLSSVDKQGVRRLPISSSPEMFDNSIQAWFKDMTNYDLSLMKFAFKVASEMAADLQLNDEAAHWKEVGDELPALDVDKEGVLTIAKGFPYKDSHRHFSHALAIHPLGLIDYSQGEESQKIINATIQRLQEVGPDWWCGYSYSWFGNMKARAFDGEGAAQELKTFAECFCLPNTFHANGDQTKSGKSKYTYRPFTLEGNFAFAAGIQEMLMQSHTGVIRIFPAVPASWQDVSFQDLRAMGAFLVSAEQKGGNVEQITIYPEQGGICRIALPASMQSGEPLVSGNQGEVIREGDTLIIPTRKGQNVIVQRK
;
A
#
# COMPACT_ATOMS: atom_id res chain seq x y z
N MET A 1 54.31 -39.19 -56.82
CA MET A 1 54.76 -37.93 -57.41
C MET A 1 54.32 -36.79 -56.54
N ASN A 2 55.29 -36.20 -55.83
CA ASN A 2 55.06 -35.21 -54.72
C ASN A 2 54.83 -33.82 -55.27
N ILE A 3 53.93 -33.07 -54.66
CA ILE A 3 53.92 -31.63 -54.71
C ILE A 3 53.69 -31.16 -53.29
N ARG A 4 54.72 -30.49 -52.69
CA ARG A 4 54.70 -29.78 -51.48
C ARG A 4 54.13 -28.37 -51.74
N THR A 5 53.15 -27.94 -50.98
CA THR A 5 52.69 -26.56 -50.95
C THR A 5 53.18 -25.88 -49.72
N LEU A 6 53.94 -24.82 -49.84
CA LEU A 6 54.37 -23.90 -48.79
C LEU A 6 53.17 -23.11 -48.25
N LEU A 7 53.01 -23.10 -46.94
CA LEU A 7 52.11 -22.16 -46.25
C LEU A 7 52.92 -20.92 -45.80
N ALA A 8 52.65 -19.77 -46.39
CA ALA A 8 53.15 -18.50 -45.94
C ALA A 8 52.27 -17.96 -44.81
N ILE A 9 52.82 -17.81 -43.62
CA ILE A 9 52.14 -17.17 -42.48
C ILE A 9 52.28 -15.65 -42.67
N LEU A 10 51.17 -14.97 -42.98
CA LEU A 10 51.06 -13.51 -42.92
C LEU A 10 50.69 -13.15 -41.44
N ILE A 11 51.64 -12.55 -40.74
CA ILE A 11 51.38 -11.87 -39.44
C ILE A 11 50.76 -10.52 -39.77
N VAL A 12 49.44 -10.39 -39.59
CA VAL A 12 48.76 -9.09 -39.57
C VAL A 12 48.84 -8.56 -38.17
N SER A 13 49.69 -7.56 -37.93
CA SER A 13 49.67 -6.76 -36.73
C SER A 13 48.40 -5.90 -36.70
N GLN A 14 47.38 -6.35 -36.00
CA GLN A 14 46.24 -5.50 -35.65
C GLN A 14 46.73 -4.55 -34.54
N SER A 15 46.97 -3.29 -34.91
CA SER A 15 47.01 -2.19 -33.97
C SER A 15 45.61 -2.05 -33.33
N PHE A 16 45.50 -2.40 -32.06
CA PHE A 16 44.35 -2.03 -31.26
C PHE A 16 44.34 -0.49 -31.14
N ASN A 17 43.57 0.17 -31.99
CA ASN A 17 43.09 1.49 -31.67
C ASN A 17 42.10 1.33 -30.49
N SER A 18 42.52 1.76 -29.31
CA SER A 18 41.61 2.05 -28.23
C SER A 18 40.67 3.17 -28.72
N CYS A 19 39.51 2.81 -29.24
CA CYS A 19 38.43 3.76 -29.30
C CYS A 19 38.05 4.06 -27.85
N ASP A 20 38.33 5.27 -27.40
CA ASP A 20 37.59 5.91 -26.34
C ASP A 20 36.13 6.02 -26.81
N ASN A 21 35.40 4.95 -26.69
CA ASN A 21 33.94 4.99 -26.70
C ASN A 21 33.56 5.63 -25.36
N CYS A 22 33.39 6.95 -25.32
CA CYS A 22 32.50 7.58 -24.39
C CYS A 22 31.16 6.90 -24.59
N GLU A 23 30.77 5.98 -23.67
CA GLU A 23 29.42 5.48 -23.59
C GLU A 23 28.54 6.70 -23.34
N ASN A 24 27.92 7.22 -24.39
CA ASN A 24 26.79 8.13 -24.25
C ASN A 24 25.68 7.33 -23.60
N ASN A 25 25.59 7.40 -22.28
CA ASN A 25 24.41 6.92 -21.56
C ASN A 25 23.22 7.73 -22.09
N ASN A 26 22.43 7.13 -22.96
CA ASN A 26 21.23 7.76 -23.52
C ASN A 26 20.14 7.80 -22.44
N TRP A 27 20.27 8.74 -21.51
CA TRP A 27 19.20 9.05 -20.56
C TRP A 27 18.02 9.68 -21.29
N THR A 28 17.02 8.87 -21.61
CA THR A 28 15.78 9.39 -22.16
C THR A 28 14.89 9.80 -21.00
N LEU A 29 14.84 11.09 -20.69
CA LEU A 29 14.01 11.64 -19.62
C LEU A 29 12.66 12.07 -20.18
N SER A 30 11.57 11.79 -19.46
CA SER A 30 10.19 12.11 -19.83
C SER A 30 9.56 12.98 -18.74
N PRO A 31 9.77 14.30 -18.73
CA PRO A 31 9.24 15.19 -17.72
C PRO A 31 7.71 15.16 -17.67
N SER A 32 7.15 15.25 -16.46
CA SER A 32 5.72 15.36 -16.19
C SER A 32 5.44 16.61 -15.35
N PRO A 33 4.30 17.28 -15.51
CA PRO A 33 3.87 18.34 -14.59
C PRO A 33 3.71 17.88 -13.13
N SER A 34 3.61 16.57 -12.92
CA SER A 34 3.47 15.94 -11.61
C SER A 34 4.80 15.60 -10.93
N ASP A 35 5.92 15.76 -11.61
CA ASP A 35 7.26 15.49 -11.07
C ASP A 35 7.53 16.26 -9.77
N LEU A 36 8.37 15.71 -8.91
CA LEU A 36 8.89 16.43 -7.75
C LEU A 36 10.15 17.18 -8.15
N GLN A 37 10.15 18.49 -7.95
CA GLN A 37 11.30 19.35 -8.27
C GLN A 37 11.57 20.33 -7.12
N PHE A 38 12.82 20.39 -6.67
CA PHE A 38 13.28 21.21 -5.56
C PHE A 38 14.57 21.95 -5.94
N GLY A 39 14.74 23.17 -5.43
CA GLY A 39 15.98 23.94 -5.60
C GLY A 39 17.14 23.47 -4.73
N GLN A 40 16.94 22.49 -3.86
CA GLN A 40 17.96 21.94 -2.95
C GLN A 40 17.53 20.56 -2.43
N LEU A 41 18.47 19.80 -1.88
CA LEU A 41 18.17 18.56 -1.16
C LEU A 41 17.39 18.84 0.12
N ALA A 42 16.47 17.95 0.46
CA ALA A 42 15.80 17.94 1.76
C ALA A 42 16.84 17.81 2.89
N LYS A 43 16.55 18.42 4.04
CA LYS A 43 17.43 18.37 5.23
C LYS A 43 16.94 17.38 6.29
N SER A 44 15.84 16.69 6.01
CA SER A 44 15.23 15.65 6.87
C SER A 44 15.02 14.38 6.05
N TRP A 45 15.30 13.23 6.65
CA TRP A 45 15.19 11.93 5.98
C TRP A 45 13.77 11.64 5.45
N ASP A 46 12.75 12.04 6.19
CA ASP A 46 11.34 11.85 5.86
C ASP A 46 10.84 12.77 4.72
N GLU A 47 11.65 13.74 4.29
CA GLU A 47 11.40 14.58 3.12
C GLU A 47 12.30 14.19 1.92
N GLY A 48 13.13 13.17 2.06
CA GLY A 48 14.02 12.69 0.99
C GLY A 48 13.26 12.22 -0.25
N ILE A 49 13.93 12.26 -1.41
CA ILE A 49 13.38 11.72 -2.66
C ILE A 49 13.25 10.20 -2.53
N PRO A 50 12.02 9.65 -2.65
CA PRO A 50 11.79 8.21 -2.50
C PRO A 50 12.09 7.46 -3.79
N LEU A 51 12.99 6.48 -3.72
CA LEU A 51 13.28 5.52 -4.79
C LEU A 51 13.06 4.10 -4.28
N GLY A 52 12.48 3.21 -5.09
CA GLY A 52 12.21 1.85 -4.63
C GLY A 52 11.70 0.90 -5.70
N ASN A 53 11.75 -0.41 -5.38
CA ASN A 53 11.22 -1.49 -6.23
C ASN A 53 10.49 -2.56 -5.43
N ALA A 54 9.94 -2.21 -4.26
CA ALA A 54 9.26 -3.09 -3.32
C ALA A 54 10.17 -4.09 -2.57
N THR A 55 11.41 -4.29 -3.00
CA THR A 55 12.40 -5.13 -2.31
C THR A 55 13.43 -4.26 -1.59
N VAL A 56 14.06 -3.36 -2.31
CA VAL A 56 15.01 -2.37 -1.78
C VAL A 56 14.54 -0.96 -2.08
N GLY A 57 14.97 0.00 -1.26
CA GLY A 57 14.65 1.40 -1.45
C GLY A 57 15.71 2.33 -0.91
N ALA A 58 15.61 3.58 -1.33
CA ALA A 58 16.47 4.64 -0.85
C ALA A 58 15.68 5.95 -0.69
N LEU A 59 16.08 6.75 0.32
CA LEU A 59 15.71 8.15 0.43
C LEU A 59 16.91 8.99 0.13
N VAL A 60 16.82 9.89 -0.85
CA VAL A 60 17.92 10.78 -1.24
C VAL A 60 17.69 12.15 -0.62
N TRP A 61 18.61 12.55 0.26
CA TRP A 61 18.51 13.79 1.04
C TRP A 61 19.89 14.30 1.46
N GLN A 62 19.95 15.33 2.28
CA GLN A 62 21.19 15.87 2.81
C GLN A 62 21.23 15.75 4.33
N ARG A 63 22.31 15.17 4.85
CA ARG A 63 22.65 15.19 6.26
C ARG A 63 23.93 15.95 6.48
N ASP A 64 23.87 17.03 7.25
CA ASP A 64 25.02 17.91 7.47
C ASP A 64 25.68 18.34 6.14
N SER A 65 26.92 17.96 5.92
CA SER A 65 27.71 18.25 4.70
C SER A 65 27.79 17.05 3.74
N ALA A 66 26.86 16.12 3.80
CA ALA A 66 26.83 14.93 2.94
C ALA A 66 25.52 14.83 2.16
N LEU A 67 25.61 14.54 0.86
CA LEU A 67 24.53 13.92 0.11
C LEU A 67 24.38 12.48 0.60
N ARG A 68 23.19 12.10 1.04
CA ARG A 68 22.93 10.84 1.72
C ARG A 68 21.80 10.05 1.05
N PHE A 69 22.04 8.76 0.94
CA PHE A 69 21.07 7.74 0.55
C PHE A 69 20.80 6.88 1.77
N SER A 70 19.61 6.97 2.33
CA SER A 70 19.18 6.06 3.40
C SER A 70 18.70 4.76 2.77
N LEU A 71 19.48 3.70 2.87
CA LEU A 71 19.22 2.43 2.22
C LEU A 71 18.34 1.56 3.10
N ASP A 72 17.35 0.91 2.50
CA ASP A 72 16.44 0.01 3.19
C ASP A 72 16.11 -1.22 2.33
N ARG A 73 15.62 -2.27 3.01
CA ARG A 73 15.08 -3.47 2.38
C ARG A 73 13.88 -3.98 3.20
N THR A 74 12.86 -4.49 2.53
CA THR A 74 11.59 -4.89 3.18
C THR A 74 11.74 -5.97 4.25
N ASP A 75 12.70 -6.88 4.12
CA ASP A 75 12.92 -8.03 5.01
C ASP A 75 13.99 -7.82 6.08
N LEU A 76 14.42 -6.59 6.33
CA LEU A 76 15.28 -6.27 7.47
C LEU A 76 14.43 -6.21 8.75
N TRP A 77 14.43 -7.30 9.50
CA TRP A 77 13.61 -7.45 10.70
C TRP A 77 14.35 -8.12 11.86
N ASP A 78 14.10 -7.61 13.06
CA ASP A 78 14.28 -8.38 14.29
C ASP A 78 12.99 -9.17 14.54
N LEU A 79 13.05 -10.48 14.36
CA LEU A 79 11.90 -11.38 14.47
C LEU A 79 11.86 -12.11 15.83
N ARG A 80 12.54 -11.59 16.88
CA ARG A 80 12.40 -12.20 18.19
C ARG A 80 10.95 -12.16 18.66
N PRO A 81 10.43 -13.29 19.20
CA PRO A 81 9.04 -13.34 19.63
C PRO A 81 8.79 -12.40 20.82
N MET A 82 7.55 -11.92 20.93
CA MET A 82 7.10 -11.17 22.09
C MET A 82 6.79 -12.14 23.24
N ASP A 83 7.70 -12.27 24.19
CA ASP A 83 7.56 -13.23 25.30
C ASP A 83 6.27 -13.07 26.12
N SER A 84 5.80 -11.83 26.28
CA SER A 84 4.58 -11.53 27.04
C SER A 84 3.31 -12.16 26.47
N ILE A 85 3.26 -12.39 25.16
CA ILE A 85 2.12 -13.02 24.48
C ILE A 85 2.30 -14.52 24.26
N SER A 86 3.32 -15.11 24.89
CA SER A 86 3.50 -16.56 24.99
C SER A 86 2.81 -17.09 26.27
N GLY A 87 2.69 -18.40 26.37
CA GLY A 87 2.20 -19.07 27.59
C GLY A 87 0.71 -19.34 27.59
N SER A 88 0.27 -20.07 28.63
CA SER A 88 -1.08 -20.67 28.72
C SER A 88 -2.22 -19.67 28.87
N ASN A 89 -1.96 -18.45 29.34
CA ASN A 89 -2.95 -17.39 29.47
C ASN A 89 -2.96 -16.41 28.29
N ASN A 90 -2.27 -16.74 27.20
CA ASN A 90 -2.42 -16.01 25.93
C ASN A 90 -3.65 -16.55 25.18
N ARG A 91 -4.85 -16.20 25.66
CA ARG A 91 -6.13 -16.71 25.16
C ARG A 91 -7.20 -15.65 25.19
N PHE A 92 -8.05 -15.65 24.17
CA PHE A 92 -9.21 -14.76 24.09
C PHE A 92 -10.16 -14.99 25.29
N SER A 93 -10.33 -16.23 25.70
CA SER A 93 -11.13 -16.59 26.90
C SER A 93 -10.59 -15.95 28.19
N TRP A 94 -9.27 -15.81 28.33
CA TRP A 94 -8.66 -15.10 29.47
C TRP A 94 -8.98 -13.60 29.39
N VAL A 95 -8.85 -12.96 28.21
CA VAL A 95 -9.19 -11.56 28.01
C VAL A 95 -10.68 -11.31 28.31
N TYR A 96 -11.56 -12.15 27.75
CA TYR A 96 -12.99 -12.12 28.05
C TYR A 96 -13.26 -12.11 29.56
N ASN A 97 -12.62 -13.00 30.30
CA ASN A 97 -12.79 -13.09 31.74
C ASN A 97 -12.30 -11.83 32.49
N GLN A 98 -11.21 -11.17 32.04
CA GLN A 98 -10.76 -9.92 32.62
C GLN A 98 -11.77 -8.78 32.34
N VAL A 99 -12.29 -8.71 31.12
CA VAL A 99 -13.34 -7.75 30.76
C VAL A 99 -14.60 -7.94 31.60
N GLN A 100 -15.05 -9.19 31.78
CA GLN A 100 -16.23 -9.47 32.61
C GLN A 100 -16.05 -9.10 34.11
N LYS A 101 -14.83 -9.19 34.63
CA LYS A 101 -14.47 -8.78 35.98
C LYS A 101 -14.30 -7.27 36.14
N GLY A 102 -14.22 -6.51 35.05
CA GLY A 102 -13.88 -5.10 35.06
C GLY A 102 -12.39 -4.83 35.40
N ASP A 103 -11.52 -5.83 35.32
CA ASP A 103 -10.10 -5.71 35.63
C ASP A 103 -9.28 -5.81 34.34
N TYR A 104 -9.00 -4.67 33.72
CA TYR A 104 -8.35 -4.57 32.43
C TYR A 104 -6.83 -4.33 32.50
N LEU A 105 -6.32 -3.86 33.62
CA LEU A 105 -4.88 -3.57 33.80
C LEU A 105 -3.97 -4.79 33.49
N PRO A 106 -4.33 -6.05 33.84
CA PRO A 106 -3.52 -7.21 33.45
C PRO A 106 -3.44 -7.41 31.94
N VAL A 107 -4.49 -7.03 31.18
CA VAL A 107 -4.50 -7.12 29.73
C VAL A 107 -3.55 -6.11 29.13
N GLN A 108 -3.60 -4.84 29.57
CA GLN A 108 -2.66 -3.81 29.14
C GLN A 108 -1.20 -4.19 29.43
N LYS A 109 -0.92 -4.70 30.63
CA LYS A 109 0.43 -5.14 31.02
C LYS A 109 0.96 -6.29 30.15
N LYS A 110 0.07 -7.15 29.66
CA LYS A 110 0.46 -8.33 28.88
C LYS A 110 0.71 -8.00 27.41
N TYR A 111 -0.11 -7.15 26.81
CA TYR A 111 -0.13 -6.94 25.35
C TYR A 111 0.38 -5.56 24.91
N ASP A 112 -0.06 -4.49 25.61
CA ASP A 112 0.19 -3.14 25.21
C ASP A 112 1.59 -2.66 25.66
N TRP A 113 1.87 -2.73 26.97
CA TRP A 113 3.12 -2.22 27.48
C TRP A 113 4.38 -2.84 26.87
N PRO A 114 4.45 -4.17 26.61
CA PRO A 114 5.61 -4.76 25.95
C PRO A 114 5.75 -4.27 24.50
N TYR A 115 4.66 -4.14 23.75
CA TYR A 115 4.70 -3.59 22.40
C TYR A 115 5.26 -2.16 22.40
N ASP A 116 4.82 -1.33 23.33
CA ASP A 116 5.24 0.08 23.42
C ASP A 116 6.67 0.24 23.98
N GLN A 117 7.07 -0.59 24.92
CA GLN A 117 8.31 -0.41 25.70
C GLN A 117 9.50 -1.22 25.21
N LEU A 118 9.29 -2.37 24.55
CA LEU A 118 10.38 -3.22 24.05
C LEU A 118 10.80 -2.82 22.63
N PRO A 119 12.09 -2.86 22.28
CA PRO A 119 12.55 -2.48 20.95
C PRO A 119 12.17 -3.48 19.87
N ALA A 120 11.96 -4.75 20.21
CA ALA A 120 11.66 -5.84 19.27
C ALA A 120 10.45 -6.66 19.71
N PRO A 121 9.79 -7.40 18.77
CA PRO A 121 10.11 -7.45 17.32
C PRO A 121 9.89 -6.12 16.61
N SER A 122 10.64 -5.87 15.54
CA SER A 122 10.54 -4.61 14.77
C SER A 122 11.24 -4.73 13.42
N LYS A 123 10.78 -3.96 12.43
CA LYS A 123 11.58 -3.66 11.25
C LYS A 123 12.82 -2.86 11.69
N ILE A 124 13.96 -3.07 11.02
CA ILE A 124 15.21 -2.37 11.30
C ILE A 124 15.71 -1.63 10.05
N PRO A 125 16.38 -0.47 10.18
CA PRO A 125 16.95 0.25 9.04
C PRO A 125 18.19 -0.47 8.50
N GLY A 126 18.48 -0.26 7.21
CA GLY A 126 19.74 -0.61 6.58
C GLY A 126 20.88 0.34 6.97
N ALA A 127 21.81 0.59 6.07
CA ALA A 127 22.88 1.58 6.22
C ALA A 127 22.59 2.84 5.41
N ALA A 128 23.47 3.83 5.47
CA ALA A 128 23.39 5.00 4.60
C ALA A 128 24.67 5.16 3.77
N LEU A 129 24.49 5.46 2.48
CA LEU A 129 25.56 5.80 1.56
C LEU A 129 25.71 7.31 1.49
N GLU A 130 26.93 7.84 1.67
CA GLU A 130 27.20 9.28 1.69
C GLU A 130 28.26 9.70 0.68
N PHE A 131 28.07 10.92 0.14
CA PHE A 131 29.03 11.62 -0.72
C PHE A 131 29.30 13.03 -0.15
N PRO A 132 30.57 13.48 -0.11
CA PRO A 132 30.95 14.73 0.55
C PRO A 132 30.53 15.94 -0.28
N LEU A 133 29.58 16.75 0.20
CA LEU A 133 29.15 18.00 -0.43
C LEU A 133 30.24 19.08 -0.37
N GLY A 134 31.17 19.00 0.57
CA GLY A 134 32.33 19.93 0.60
C GLY A 134 33.19 19.95 -0.67
N LYS A 135 33.16 18.84 -1.43
CA LYS A 135 33.81 18.70 -2.74
C LYS A 135 32.87 18.97 -3.92
N LEU A 136 31.62 18.67 -3.78
CA LEU A 136 30.61 18.81 -4.84
C LEU A 136 29.94 20.17 -4.85
N GLY A 137 29.84 20.86 -3.72
CA GLY A 137 28.92 21.97 -3.48
C GLY A 137 27.49 21.52 -3.19
N GLU A 138 26.59 22.48 -3.02
CA GLU A 138 25.15 22.20 -2.89
C GLU A 138 24.53 22.07 -4.29
N PRO A 139 23.63 21.12 -4.55
CA PRO A 139 22.89 21.09 -5.82
C PRO A 139 21.88 22.24 -5.89
N CYS A 140 21.66 22.75 -7.08
CA CYS A 140 20.74 23.85 -7.37
C CYS A 140 19.39 23.37 -7.95
N ASP A 141 19.29 22.11 -8.36
CA ASP A 141 18.08 21.48 -8.87
C ASP A 141 18.09 19.99 -8.50
N VAL A 142 17.00 19.52 -7.91
CA VAL A 142 16.78 18.10 -7.54
C VAL A 142 15.43 17.69 -8.09
N HIS A 143 15.43 16.79 -9.06
CA HIS A 143 14.25 16.43 -9.82
C HIS A 143 14.00 14.93 -9.79
N LEU A 144 12.81 14.50 -9.33
CA LEU A 144 12.32 13.13 -9.50
C LEU A 144 11.40 13.09 -10.72
N TYR A 145 11.85 12.44 -11.79
CA TYR A 145 11.06 12.15 -12.97
C TYR A 145 10.20 10.92 -12.71
N LEU A 146 8.90 11.11 -12.49
CA LEU A 146 7.98 10.04 -12.13
C LEU A 146 7.89 8.97 -13.22
N ASN A 147 7.80 9.39 -14.49
CA ASN A 147 7.72 8.47 -15.63
C ASN A 147 8.97 7.59 -15.77
N ASN A 148 10.09 8.07 -15.27
CA ASN A 148 11.38 7.39 -15.34
C ASN A 148 11.76 6.70 -14.03
N ALA A 149 11.06 6.99 -12.92
CA ALA A 149 11.46 6.60 -11.57
C ALA A 149 12.94 6.88 -11.29
N LEU A 150 13.40 8.06 -11.71
CA LEU A 150 14.79 8.49 -11.68
C LEU A 150 14.90 9.85 -11.00
N CYS A 151 15.82 9.98 -10.05
CA CYS A 151 16.20 11.25 -9.45
C CYS A 151 17.43 11.79 -10.16
N GLU A 152 17.37 13.06 -10.57
CA GLU A 152 18.53 13.82 -11.06
C GLU A 152 18.80 14.99 -10.12
N ALA A 153 20.06 15.16 -9.70
CA ALA A 153 20.53 16.36 -9.01
C ALA A 153 21.56 17.07 -9.88
N ARG A 154 21.44 18.39 -10.00
CA ARG A 154 22.31 19.24 -10.82
C ARG A 154 22.97 20.32 -9.98
N TRP A 155 24.20 20.64 -10.30
CA TRP A 155 25.02 21.70 -9.69
C TRP A 155 25.32 22.79 -10.68
N ASP A 156 25.45 24.03 -10.21
CA ASP A 156 25.82 25.19 -11.05
C ASP A 156 27.17 25.04 -11.77
N ASN A 157 28.10 24.23 -11.23
CA ASN A 157 29.39 23.92 -11.82
C ASN A 157 29.35 22.86 -12.93
N GLY A 158 28.16 22.38 -13.30
CA GLY A 158 27.92 21.39 -14.34
C GLY A 158 28.05 19.93 -13.93
N ILE A 159 28.27 19.65 -12.66
CA ILE A 159 28.12 18.27 -12.12
C ILE A 159 26.68 17.86 -12.22
N THR A 160 26.42 16.59 -12.55
CA THR A 160 25.09 15.95 -12.45
C THR A 160 25.22 14.62 -11.72
N LEU A 161 24.20 14.29 -10.95
CA LEU A 161 23.96 12.96 -10.40
C LEU A 161 22.66 12.43 -11.00
N LYS A 162 22.68 11.20 -11.52
CA LYS A 162 21.47 10.45 -11.85
C LYS A 162 21.44 9.18 -11.02
N THR A 163 20.30 8.91 -10.38
CA THR A 163 20.16 7.76 -9.49
C THR A 163 18.76 7.17 -9.62
N PHE A 164 18.69 5.85 -9.61
CA PHE A 164 17.45 5.09 -9.63
C PHE A 164 17.64 3.75 -8.90
N VAL A 165 16.55 3.18 -8.38
CA VAL A 165 16.50 1.80 -7.94
C VAL A 165 16.00 0.98 -9.12
N HIS A 166 16.75 -0.06 -9.52
CA HIS A 166 16.40 -0.90 -10.66
C HIS A 166 15.02 -1.53 -10.45
N ALA A 167 14.16 -1.50 -11.45
CA ALA A 167 12.75 -1.85 -11.27
C ALA A 167 12.52 -3.32 -10.86
N THR A 168 13.39 -4.23 -11.27
CA THR A 168 13.24 -5.69 -11.09
C THR A 168 14.38 -6.35 -10.33
N GLU A 169 15.57 -5.73 -10.28
CA GLU A 169 16.74 -6.23 -9.56
C GLU A 169 16.95 -5.52 -8.23
N PRO A 170 17.46 -6.17 -7.16
CA PRO A 170 17.61 -5.56 -5.84
C PRO A 170 18.85 -4.66 -5.75
N VAL A 171 19.01 -3.75 -6.71
CA VAL A 171 20.14 -2.82 -6.82
C VAL A 171 19.69 -1.38 -7.04
N GLY A 172 20.49 -0.43 -6.57
CA GLY A 172 20.32 0.98 -6.89
C GLY A 172 21.58 1.53 -7.54
N TRP A 173 21.41 2.30 -8.59
CA TRP A 173 22.47 2.97 -9.33
C TRP A 173 22.67 4.41 -8.88
N PHE A 174 23.92 4.87 -8.88
CA PHE A 174 24.30 6.28 -8.84
C PHE A 174 25.36 6.58 -9.92
N VAL A 175 25.14 7.62 -10.70
CA VAL A 175 26.05 8.05 -11.76
C VAL A 175 26.31 9.53 -11.62
N PHE A 176 27.54 9.88 -11.24
CA PHE A 176 28.01 11.27 -11.28
C PHE A 176 28.68 11.54 -12.61
N GLU A 177 28.33 12.63 -13.24
CA GLU A 177 28.95 13.09 -14.49
C GLU A 177 29.64 14.44 -14.27
N ASN A 178 30.73 14.68 -15.02
CA ASN A 178 31.52 15.92 -15.01
C ASN A 178 32.18 16.26 -13.66
N LEU A 179 32.57 15.28 -12.88
CA LEU A 179 33.29 15.50 -11.62
C LEU A 179 34.61 16.22 -11.86
N PRO A 180 34.93 17.31 -11.12
CA PRO A 180 36.21 18.00 -11.23
C PRO A 180 37.38 17.20 -10.66
N GLU A 181 37.08 16.37 -9.66
CA GLU A 181 38.03 15.46 -9.00
C GLU A 181 37.32 14.14 -8.62
N THR A 182 38.10 13.10 -8.34
CA THR A 182 37.58 11.83 -7.87
C THR A 182 36.97 11.99 -6.49
N ILE A 183 35.74 11.51 -6.34
CA ILE A 183 35.07 11.35 -5.04
C ILE A 183 34.95 9.88 -4.71
N GLN A 184 34.95 9.57 -3.42
CA GLN A 184 34.66 8.20 -2.94
C GLN A 184 33.43 8.20 -2.09
N PRO A 185 32.54 7.20 -2.27
CA PRO A 185 31.43 6.98 -1.36
C PRO A 185 31.92 6.54 0.00
N SER A 186 31.14 6.81 1.04
CA SER A 186 31.33 6.26 2.37
C SER A 186 30.03 5.61 2.85
N LEU A 187 30.15 4.56 3.65
CA LEU A 187 28.99 3.86 4.21
C LEU A 187 28.90 4.17 5.71
N ILE A 188 27.76 4.71 6.13
CA ILE A 188 27.46 5.03 7.52
C ILE A 188 26.57 3.91 8.06
N THR A 189 27.09 3.20 9.03
CA THR A 189 26.39 2.03 9.61
C THR A 189 25.50 2.42 10.77
N PRO A 190 24.33 1.77 10.94
CA PRO A 190 23.52 1.93 12.13
C PRO A 190 24.30 1.50 13.39
N GLN A 191 23.96 2.11 14.51
CA GLN A 191 24.59 1.80 15.79
C GLN A 191 23.64 0.93 16.62
N TYR A 192 24.02 -0.33 16.86
CA TYR A 192 23.18 -1.31 17.55
C TYR A 192 23.70 -1.69 18.95
N ASN A 193 24.90 -1.27 19.28
CA ASN A 193 25.61 -1.77 20.46
C ASN A 193 25.58 -0.75 21.62
N ASN A 194 24.44 -0.59 22.24
CA ASN A 194 24.33 -0.03 23.59
C ASN A 194 22.97 -0.39 24.20
N PRO A 195 22.83 -1.52 24.90
CA PRO A 195 21.59 -1.93 25.57
C PRO A 195 21.05 -0.91 26.59
N GLU A 196 21.95 -0.05 27.12
CA GLU A 196 21.62 1.07 28.00
C GLU A 196 21.23 2.34 27.22
N GLY A 197 21.03 2.23 25.89
CA GLY A 197 20.55 3.33 25.05
C GLY A 197 19.34 4.02 25.66
N SER A 198 19.07 5.26 25.24
CA SER A 198 17.98 6.08 25.78
C SER A 198 16.69 5.26 25.85
N LYS A 199 16.07 5.20 27.02
CA LYS A 199 14.74 4.63 27.22
C LYS A 199 13.64 5.65 26.88
N ASP A 200 14.03 6.86 26.47
CA ASP A 200 13.13 7.88 25.97
C ASP A 200 12.66 7.47 24.57
N GLY A 201 11.38 7.34 24.41
CA GLY A 201 10.77 6.89 23.17
C GLY A 201 9.83 5.72 23.42
N ASN A 202 8.85 5.63 22.54
CA ASN A 202 7.81 4.62 22.54
C ASN A 202 7.61 4.10 21.10
N SER A 203 6.60 3.28 20.87
CA SER A 203 6.29 2.77 19.53
C SER A 203 6.04 3.91 18.53
N LEU A 204 5.36 4.97 18.91
CA LEU A 204 5.05 6.12 18.05
C LEU A 204 6.28 6.93 17.64
N THR A 205 7.16 7.26 18.59
CA THR A 205 8.34 8.11 18.32
C THR A 205 9.55 7.36 17.82
N GLY A 206 9.45 6.05 17.76
CA GLY A 206 10.57 5.13 17.52
C GLY A 206 11.50 5.01 18.73
N GLN A 207 11.85 3.80 19.08
CA GLN A 207 12.78 3.52 20.17
C GLN A 207 14.22 3.61 19.69
N ASP A 208 15.14 3.87 20.62
CA ASP A 208 16.57 3.90 20.31
C ASP A 208 17.05 2.56 19.74
N LEU A 209 17.61 2.58 18.55
CA LEU A 209 18.08 1.40 17.81
C LEU A 209 19.10 0.60 18.60
N ARG A 210 19.94 1.26 19.41
CA ARG A 210 20.97 0.64 20.23
C ARG A 210 20.42 -0.32 21.27
N ARG A 211 19.15 -0.20 21.65
CA ARG A 211 18.49 -1.11 22.61
C ARG A 211 18.28 -2.52 22.06
N LEU A 212 18.43 -2.75 20.75
CA LEU A 212 18.44 -4.10 20.18
C LEU A 212 19.61 -4.93 20.68
N GLY A 213 20.73 -4.28 21.03
CA GLY A 213 21.89 -4.90 21.70
C GLY A 213 22.68 -5.85 20.82
N TYR A 214 22.67 -5.66 19.50
CA TYR A 214 23.46 -6.48 18.57
C TYR A 214 24.96 -6.19 18.72
N GLU A 215 25.78 -7.16 18.35
CA GLU A 215 27.18 -6.89 18.05
C GLU A 215 27.23 -5.91 16.86
N GLN A 216 28.13 -4.92 16.96
CA GLN A 216 28.31 -3.97 15.87
C GLN A 216 28.87 -4.69 14.65
N GLY A 217 28.26 -4.47 13.52
CA GLY A 217 28.67 -5.07 12.25
C GLY A 217 30.04 -4.65 11.80
N ASN A 218 30.58 -5.40 10.89
CA ASN A 218 31.93 -5.21 10.34
C ASN A 218 31.86 -4.56 8.95
N ILE A 219 32.68 -3.50 8.75
CA ILE A 219 32.82 -2.83 7.47
C ILE A 219 34.21 -3.12 6.89
N GLN A 220 34.25 -3.43 5.60
CA GLN A 220 35.45 -3.61 4.82
C GLN A 220 35.44 -2.67 3.63
N THR A 221 36.54 -1.97 3.37
CA THR A 221 36.66 -1.02 2.27
C THR A 221 37.90 -1.34 1.44
N SER A 222 37.74 -1.39 0.13
CA SER A 222 38.79 -1.47 -0.88
C SER A 222 38.85 -0.18 -1.71
N ALA A 223 39.58 -0.21 -2.83
CA ALA A 223 39.68 0.96 -3.71
C ALA A 223 38.35 1.29 -4.44
N ASP A 224 37.51 0.29 -4.65
CA ASP A 224 36.32 0.32 -5.51
C ASP A 224 35.11 -0.41 -4.93
N GLU A 225 35.17 -0.81 -3.65
CA GLU A 225 34.11 -1.57 -2.99
C GLU A 225 34.08 -1.27 -1.50
N ILE A 226 32.87 -1.21 -0.94
CA ILE A 226 32.58 -1.23 0.49
C ILE A 226 31.59 -2.36 0.74
N THR A 227 31.92 -3.22 1.73
CA THR A 227 31.00 -4.27 2.22
C THR A 227 30.76 -4.05 3.70
N TYR A 228 29.53 -4.16 4.13
CA TYR A 228 29.10 -4.14 5.53
C TYR A 228 28.31 -5.39 5.84
N HIS A 229 28.69 -6.11 6.89
CA HIS A 229 28.00 -7.28 7.42
C HIS A 229 27.49 -6.99 8.82
N GLN A 230 26.18 -7.06 9.05
CA GLN A 230 25.55 -6.80 10.34
C GLN A 230 24.86 -8.07 10.87
N PRO A 231 25.35 -8.67 11.95
CA PRO A 231 24.65 -9.73 12.66
C PRO A 231 23.47 -9.15 13.44
N GLY A 232 22.38 -9.92 13.51
CA GLY A 232 21.15 -9.58 14.25
C GLY A 232 20.74 -10.69 15.22
N TRP A 233 19.48 -10.68 15.63
CA TRP A 233 18.94 -11.67 16.55
C TRP A 233 18.70 -13.04 15.90
N GLY A 234 18.99 -14.13 16.65
CA GLY A 234 18.58 -15.48 16.26
C GLY A 234 19.26 -16.04 15.01
N GLY A 235 20.43 -15.51 14.66
CA GLY A 235 21.15 -15.90 13.45
C GLY A 235 20.76 -15.10 12.21
N PHE A 236 19.87 -14.13 12.34
CA PHE A 236 19.61 -13.14 11.29
C PHE A 236 20.87 -12.31 11.02
N TYR A 237 21.12 -11.97 9.80
CA TYR A 237 22.12 -10.98 9.38
C TYR A 237 21.67 -10.31 8.10
N TYR A 238 22.28 -9.16 7.81
CA TYR A 238 22.16 -8.52 6.52
C TYR A 238 23.50 -7.97 6.04
N ASP A 239 23.64 -7.89 4.72
CA ASP A 239 24.80 -7.35 4.06
C ASP A 239 24.43 -6.14 3.22
N VAL A 240 25.29 -5.12 3.21
CA VAL A 240 25.23 -3.99 2.27
C VAL A 240 26.52 -3.99 1.47
N ASN A 241 26.39 -3.93 0.15
CA ASN A 241 27.54 -3.83 -0.74
C ASN A 241 27.39 -2.60 -1.64
N VAL A 242 28.48 -1.88 -1.81
CA VAL A 242 28.59 -0.74 -2.73
C VAL A 242 29.81 -0.94 -3.58
N ARG A 243 29.66 -0.92 -4.91
CA ARG A 243 30.78 -0.99 -5.88
C ARG A 243 30.73 0.19 -6.81
N TRP A 244 31.90 0.64 -7.26
CA TRP A 244 31.97 1.74 -8.20
C TRP A 244 33.19 1.64 -9.12
N GLU A 245 33.10 2.33 -10.26
CA GLU A 245 34.20 2.51 -11.20
C GLU A 245 34.28 3.97 -11.66
N GLN A 246 35.51 4.48 -11.78
CA GLN A 246 35.76 5.82 -12.32
C GLN A 246 36.14 5.71 -13.79
N LYS A 247 35.39 6.36 -14.69
CA LYS A 247 35.70 6.46 -16.12
C LYS A 247 35.84 7.95 -16.50
N GLY A 248 37.10 8.43 -16.63
CA GLY A 248 37.34 9.83 -16.87
C GLY A 248 36.82 10.74 -15.75
N LYS A 249 35.89 11.64 -16.08
CA LYS A 249 35.20 12.52 -15.11
C LYS A 249 33.90 11.95 -14.57
N ASN A 250 33.55 10.73 -14.90
CA ASN A 250 32.29 10.12 -14.48
C ASN A 250 32.56 9.01 -13.49
N LEU A 251 31.71 8.94 -12.44
CA LEU A 251 31.71 7.88 -11.45
C LEU A 251 30.42 7.08 -11.61
N TYR A 252 30.55 5.80 -11.88
CA TYR A 252 29.44 4.85 -11.97
C TYR A 252 29.46 3.96 -10.73
N GLY A 253 28.35 3.82 -10.04
CA GLY A 253 28.31 2.96 -8.88
C GLY A 253 26.95 2.33 -8.65
N VAL A 254 27.00 1.23 -7.93
CA VAL A 254 25.84 0.40 -7.58
C VAL A 254 25.87 0.07 -6.11
N TRP A 255 24.73 0.03 -5.49
CA TRP A 255 24.54 -0.49 -4.15
C TRP A 255 23.45 -1.57 -4.13
N SER A 256 23.57 -2.49 -3.19
CA SER A 256 22.57 -3.51 -2.89
C SER A 256 22.53 -3.81 -1.39
N VAL A 257 21.38 -4.31 -0.95
CA VAL A 257 21.17 -4.83 0.42
C VAL A 257 20.58 -6.23 0.30
N SER A 258 21.18 -7.20 0.98
CA SER A 258 20.66 -8.57 1.09
C SER A 258 20.46 -8.98 2.55
N SER A 259 19.64 -9.97 2.81
CA SER A 259 19.40 -10.50 4.14
C SER A 259 19.51 -12.02 4.16
N SER A 260 19.69 -12.60 5.36
CA SER A 260 19.66 -14.05 5.56
C SER A 260 18.28 -14.68 5.31
N LEU A 261 17.23 -13.86 5.10
CA LEU A 261 15.88 -14.33 4.76
C LEU A 261 15.67 -14.42 3.24
N SER A 262 16.62 -13.92 2.45
CA SER A 262 16.58 -13.96 0.98
C SER A 262 17.69 -14.85 0.41
N GLN A 263 17.61 -15.16 -0.89
CA GLN A 263 18.63 -15.97 -1.58
C GLN A 263 19.68 -15.13 -2.29
N ASP A 264 19.38 -13.86 -2.55
CA ASP A 264 20.28 -12.91 -3.20
C ASP A 264 21.41 -12.50 -2.25
N LYS A 265 22.54 -12.10 -2.84
CA LYS A 265 23.72 -11.62 -2.10
C LYS A 265 24.14 -10.26 -2.64
N ALA A 266 24.17 -9.26 -1.78
CA ALA A 266 24.45 -7.88 -2.16
C ALA A 266 25.76 -7.73 -2.99
N SER A 267 26.81 -8.49 -2.67
CA SER A 267 28.07 -8.45 -3.40
C SER A 267 28.02 -9.07 -4.80
N GLU A 268 27.18 -10.09 -5.01
CA GLU A 268 26.96 -10.72 -6.29
C GLU A 268 26.09 -9.80 -7.19
N GLU A 269 25.04 -9.23 -6.61
CA GLU A 269 24.13 -8.31 -7.31
C GLU A 269 24.84 -7.05 -7.82
N THR A 270 25.67 -6.42 -6.99
CA THR A 270 26.42 -5.22 -7.40
C THR A 270 27.49 -5.53 -8.45
N LEU A 271 28.15 -6.68 -8.38
CA LEU A 271 29.12 -7.11 -9.38
C LEU A 271 28.44 -7.34 -10.73
N GLN A 272 27.34 -8.10 -10.75
CA GLN A 272 26.60 -8.37 -11.97
C GLN A 272 26.02 -7.10 -12.60
N ALA A 273 25.51 -6.16 -11.79
CA ALA A 273 25.00 -4.90 -12.29
C ALA A 273 26.07 -4.06 -12.97
N LEU A 274 27.28 -3.93 -12.37
CA LEU A 274 28.42 -3.24 -13.01
C LEU A 274 28.85 -3.93 -14.32
N GLU A 275 28.85 -5.28 -14.37
CA GLU A 275 29.17 -6.04 -15.57
C GLU A 275 28.13 -5.83 -16.69
N ARG A 276 26.83 -5.76 -16.36
CA ARG A 276 25.78 -5.41 -17.33
C ARG A 276 25.87 -3.98 -17.82
N GLY A 277 26.32 -3.07 -16.96
CA GLY A 277 26.43 -1.65 -17.22
C GLY A 277 25.14 -0.87 -17.10
N VAL A 278 25.23 0.39 -16.68
CA VAL A 278 24.07 1.26 -16.38
C VAL A 278 23.13 1.45 -17.57
N ALA A 279 23.62 1.47 -18.81
CA ALA A 279 22.76 1.66 -19.99
C ALA A 279 21.82 0.47 -20.21
N SER A 280 22.30 -0.76 -19.99
CA SER A 280 21.47 -1.97 -20.06
C SER A 280 20.43 -2.00 -18.94
N ASP A 281 20.89 -1.76 -17.70
CA ASP A 281 20.01 -1.78 -16.53
C ASP A 281 18.97 -0.66 -16.59
N TYR A 282 19.32 0.54 -17.06
CA TYR A 282 18.35 1.63 -17.26
C TYR A 282 17.32 1.31 -18.33
N GLN A 283 17.71 0.63 -19.42
CA GLN A 283 16.76 0.21 -20.45
C GLN A 283 15.75 -0.81 -19.91
N GLU A 284 16.18 -1.76 -19.09
CA GLU A 284 15.30 -2.75 -18.45
C GLU A 284 14.39 -2.08 -17.43
N HIS A 285 14.93 -1.19 -16.60
CA HIS A 285 14.18 -0.35 -15.69
C HIS A 285 13.06 0.43 -16.41
N MET A 286 13.36 1.05 -17.54
CA MET A 286 12.38 1.78 -18.36
C MET A 286 11.33 0.87 -18.99
N ASN A 287 11.66 -0.37 -19.36
CA ASN A 287 10.70 -1.33 -19.89
C ASN A 287 9.60 -1.64 -18.86
N TYR A 288 9.99 -1.81 -17.58
CA TYR A 288 9.02 -2.00 -16.49
C TYR A 288 8.15 -0.75 -16.31
N TRP A 289 8.75 0.43 -16.10
CA TRP A 289 7.99 1.64 -15.81
C TRP A 289 7.07 2.07 -16.96
N ASN A 290 7.50 1.89 -18.20
CA ASN A 290 6.65 2.11 -19.37
C ASN A 290 5.43 1.16 -19.39
N THR A 291 5.57 -0.08 -18.94
CA THR A 291 4.46 -1.04 -18.83
C THR A 291 3.54 -0.64 -17.68
N TYR A 292 4.11 -0.30 -16.53
CA TYR A 292 3.38 0.14 -15.35
C TYR A 292 2.47 1.35 -15.64
N TRP A 293 3.03 2.42 -16.22
CA TRP A 293 2.28 3.63 -16.53
C TRP A 293 1.24 3.47 -17.65
N LYS A 294 1.38 2.44 -18.49
CA LYS A 294 0.41 2.11 -19.53
C LYS A 294 -0.79 1.31 -19.00
N ALA A 295 -0.74 0.80 -17.80
CA ALA A 295 -1.83 0.00 -17.25
C ALA A 295 -3.13 0.79 -17.13
N SER A 296 -3.04 2.04 -16.69
CA SER A 296 -4.16 3.00 -16.68
C SER A 296 -3.65 4.43 -16.58
N SER A 297 -4.50 5.41 -16.89
CA SER A 297 -4.19 6.82 -16.69
C SER A 297 -5.45 7.64 -16.42
N ILE A 298 -5.28 8.79 -15.77
CA ILE A 298 -6.34 9.76 -15.53
C ILE A 298 -5.90 11.15 -15.94
N SER A 299 -6.86 12.02 -16.23
CA SER A 299 -6.64 13.45 -16.42
C SER A 299 -7.78 14.24 -15.77
N ILE A 300 -7.45 15.02 -14.76
CA ILE A 300 -8.39 15.88 -14.02
C ILE A 300 -7.89 17.33 -14.02
N PRO A 301 -8.79 18.32 -13.98
CA PRO A 301 -8.39 19.73 -14.12
C PRO A 301 -7.77 20.33 -12.86
N ASP A 302 -7.93 19.70 -11.69
CA ASP A 302 -7.28 20.15 -10.45
C ASP A 302 -5.83 19.64 -10.44
N SER A 303 -4.88 20.54 -10.68
CA SER A 303 -3.45 20.22 -10.79
C SER A 303 -2.83 19.71 -9.49
N LEU A 304 -3.34 20.12 -8.31
CA LEU A 304 -2.86 19.62 -7.04
C LEU A 304 -3.26 18.15 -6.86
N LEU A 305 -4.55 17.84 -7.10
CA LEU A 305 -5.05 16.48 -6.99
C LEU A 305 -4.45 15.56 -8.05
N GLN A 306 -4.25 16.05 -9.29
CA GLN A 306 -3.56 15.29 -10.35
C GLN A 306 -2.12 14.97 -9.94
N ARG A 307 -1.37 15.97 -9.50
CA ARG A 307 0.03 15.79 -9.07
C ARG A 307 0.13 14.81 -7.90
N GLN A 308 -0.74 14.95 -6.91
CA GLN A 308 -0.77 14.03 -5.76
C GLN A 308 -1.09 12.61 -6.23
N TYR A 309 -2.10 12.40 -7.09
CA TYR A 309 -2.45 11.10 -7.63
C TYR A 309 -1.28 10.40 -8.34
N ASP A 310 -0.59 11.11 -9.24
CA ASP A 310 0.52 10.55 -9.99
C ASP A 310 1.69 10.16 -9.05
N ASN A 311 1.96 10.98 -8.03
CA ASN A 311 2.96 10.65 -7.00
C ASN A 311 2.55 9.44 -6.14
N GLU A 312 1.24 9.26 -5.87
CA GLU A 312 0.77 8.07 -5.15
C GLU A 312 0.93 6.80 -5.98
N MET A 313 0.57 6.86 -7.25
CA MET A 313 0.75 5.73 -8.16
C MET A 313 2.23 5.40 -8.38
N TYR A 314 3.11 6.41 -8.46
CA TYR A 314 4.56 6.20 -8.45
C TYR A 314 5.03 5.47 -7.19
N LYS A 315 4.60 5.92 -6.00
CA LYS A 315 4.95 5.27 -4.72
C LYS A 315 4.39 3.86 -4.65
N PHE A 316 3.17 3.62 -5.14
CA PHE A 316 2.59 2.27 -5.21
C PHE A 316 3.45 1.35 -6.08
N GLY A 317 3.81 1.79 -7.29
CA GLY A 317 4.74 1.08 -8.16
C GLY A 317 6.14 0.89 -7.59
N SER A 318 6.59 1.74 -6.67
CA SER A 318 7.89 1.60 -5.98
C SER A 318 7.84 0.71 -4.75
N ALA A 319 6.65 0.45 -4.18
CA ALA A 319 6.48 -0.23 -2.90
C ALA A 319 5.77 -1.58 -2.99
N SER A 320 5.23 -1.95 -4.15
CA SER A 320 4.44 -3.18 -4.33
C SER A 320 4.80 -3.94 -5.60
N ARG A 321 5.03 -5.24 -5.48
CA ARG A 321 5.31 -6.20 -6.57
C ARG A 321 4.73 -7.57 -6.23
N GLU A 322 4.45 -8.38 -7.24
CA GLU A 322 3.94 -9.75 -7.10
C GLU A 322 4.77 -10.63 -6.16
N ASN A 323 6.09 -10.51 -6.23
CA ASN A 323 7.02 -11.36 -5.49
C ASN A 323 7.70 -10.65 -4.31
N SER A 324 7.20 -9.48 -3.89
CA SER A 324 7.71 -8.75 -2.74
C SER A 324 6.88 -9.02 -1.48
N SER A 325 7.46 -8.67 -0.33
CA SER A 325 6.71 -8.52 0.90
C SER A 325 5.64 -7.42 0.75
N PRO A 326 4.54 -7.49 1.51
CA PRO A 326 3.52 -6.45 1.47
C PRO A 326 4.06 -5.07 1.88
N ILE A 327 3.31 -4.03 1.54
CA ILE A 327 3.54 -2.68 2.05
C ILE A 327 3.32 -2.70 3.57
N SER A 328 4.40 -2.52 4.35
CA SER A 328 4.33 -2.21 5.78
C SER A 328 4.05 -0.73 5.97
N LEU A 329 4.00 -0.23 7.22
CA LEU A 329 3.68 1.18 7.47
C LEU A 329 4.53 2.17 6.66
N GLN A 330 5.83 1.90 6.47
CA GLN A 330 6.76 2.73 5.72
C GLN A 330 7.35 2.04 4.47
N ALA A 331 6.94 0.82 4.14
CA ALA A 331 7.47 0.00 3.03
C ALA A 331 9.01 -0.09 3.04
N VAL A 332 9.66 0.36 1.95
CA VAL A 332 11.13 0.37 1.76
C VAL A 332 11.79 1.71 2.15
N TRP A 333 11.10 2.57 2.92
CA TRP A 333 11.57 3.90 3.30
C TRP A 333 11.50 4.09 4.82
N THR A 334 12.36 3.39 5.56
CA THR A 334 12.35 3.43 7.02
C THR A 334 13.19 4.57 7.60
N ALA A 335 13.09 4.75 8.91
CA ALA A 335 13.77 5.83 9.64
C ALA A 335 15.30 5.79 9.52
N ASP A 336 15.93 6.94 9.33
CA ASP A 336 17.38 7.14 9.35
C ASP A 336 17.77 8.24 10.34
N ASN A 337 17.43 8.04 11.60
CA ASN A 337 17.65 8.98 12.70
C ASN A 337 18.21 8.32 13.98
N GLY A 338 18.73 7.09 13.86
CA GLY A 338 19.23 6.31 15.00
C GLY A 338 18.13 5.65 15.84
N LYS A 339 16.88 5.63 15.32
CA LYS A 339 15.73 5.03 15.97
C LYS A 339 15.14 3.91 15.12
N LEU A 340 14.37 3.05 15.74
CA LEU A 340 13.45 2.14 15.08
C LEU A 340 12.32 2.94 14.41
N PRO A 341 11.71 2.41 13.35
CA PRO A 341 10.60 3.10 12.68
C PRO A 341 9.41 3.28 13.62
N PRO A 342 8.59 4.33 13.41
CA PRO A 342 7.32 4.50 14.11
C PRO A 342 6.46 3.24 14.01
N TRP A 343 5.80 2.89 15.11
CA TRP A 343 5.01 1.65 15.26
C TRP A 343 5.77 0.40 14.79
N LYS A 344 7.11 0.39 15.02
CA LYS A 344 7.99 -0.75 14.68
C LYS A 344 8.01 -1.11 13.20
N GLY A 345 7.43 -0.27 12.33
CA GLY A 345 7.31 -0.55 10.90
C GLY A 345 6.51 -1.81 10.58
N ASP A 346 5.52 -2.14 11.42
CA ASP A 346 4.79 -3.40 11.39
C ASP A 346 3.76 -3.50 10.26
N TYR A 347 3.11 -4.65 10.14
CA TYR A 347 1.92 -4.86 9.33
C TYR A 347 0.70 -4.60 10.21
N HIS A 348 0.08 -3.44 9.99
CA HIS A 348 -1.04 -2.94 10.76
C HIS A 348 -2.34 -3.20 9.98
N HIS A 349 -3.08 -4.25 10.39
CA HIS A 349 -4.26 -4.74 9.67
C HIS A 349 -5.59 -4.23 10.25
N ASP A 350 -5.59 -3.20 11.04
CA ASP A 350 -6.84 -2.57 11.51
C ASP A 350 -7.40 -1.52 10.55
N LEU A 351 -6.56 -1.00 9.63
CA LEU A 351 -6.89 -0.24 8.43
C LEU A 351 -5.68 -0.06 7.49
N ASN A 352 -4.45 0.14 8.01
CA ASN A 352 -3.32 0.69 7.26
C ASN A 352 -2.94 -0.18 6.06
N THR A 353 -2.73 -1.48 6.26
CA THR A 353 -2.36 -2.37 5.16
C THR A 353 -3.48 -2.48 4.12
N GLN A 354 -4.74 -2.51 4.55
CA GLN A 354 -5.89 -2.57 3.65
C GLN A 354 -5.99 -1.31 2.78
N LEU A 355 -5.90 -0.12 3.38
CA LEU A 355 -5.94 1.15 2.66
C LEU A 355 -4.81 1.25 1.64
N SER A 356 -3.65 0.69 1.95
CA SER A 356 -2.48 0.72 1.08
C SER A 356 -2.69 -0.01 -0.25
N TYR A 357 -3.65 -0.93 -0.32
CA TYR A 357 -3.94 -1.70 -1.54
C TYR A 357 -5.22 -1.29 -2.28
N TRP A 358 -6.01 -0.33 -1.75
CA TRP A 358 -7.24 0.10 -2.42
C TRP A 358 -7.03 0.59 -3.86
N PRO A 359 -5.95 1.34 -4.23
CA PRO A 359 -5.81 1.84 -5.59
C PRO A 359 -5.45 0.76 -6.61
N ALA A 360 -5.07 -0.43 -6.20
CA ALA A 360 -4.66 -1.51 -7.10
C ALA A 360 -5.81 -1.98 -8.01
N TYR A 361 -7.04 -2.00 -7.51
CA TYR A 361 -8.20 -2.60 -8.19
C TYR A 361 -8.67 -1.73 -9.36
N ILE A 362 -9.22 -0.55 -9.07
CA ILE A 362 -9.69 0.38 -10.11
C ILE A 362 -8.53 0.88 -10.96
N GLY A 363 -7.35 1.10 -10.35
CA GLY A 363 -6.13 1.54 -11.03
C GLY A 363 -5.50 0.52 -11.98
N ASN A 364 -6.07 -0.69 -12.11
CA ASN A 364 -5.58 -1.74 -13.01
C ASN A 364 -4.15 -2.25 -12.70
N HIS A 365 -3.82 -2.37 -11.39
CA HIS A 365 -2.52 -2.85 -10.89
C HIS A 365 -2.67 -4.13 -10.05
N LEU A 366 -3.46 -5.09 -10.53
CA LEU A 366 -3.71 -6.36 -9.84
C LEU A 366 -2.43 -7.21 -9.69
N GLN A 367 -1.47 -7.06 -10.61
CA GLN A 367 -0.21 -7.81 -10.53
C GLN A 367 0.65 -7.30 -9.38
N GLU A 368 0.72 -5.99 -9.17
CA GLU A 368 1.45 -5.39 -8.06
C GLU A 368 0.83 -5.77 -6.70
N GLU A 369 -0.49 -5.91 -6.62
CA GLU A 369 -1.20 -6.33 -5.41
C GLU A 369 -0.90 -7.78 -4.99
N LEU A 370 -0.56 -8.66 -5.92
CA LEU A 370 -0.36 -10.09 -5.65
C LEU A 370 0.67 -10.38 -4.57
N GLY A 371 1.68 -9.54 -4.36
CA GLY A 371 2.62 -9.70 -3.25
C GLY A 371 1.93 -9.76 -1.89
N TYR A 372 0.90 -8.96 -1.70
CA TYR A 372 0.07 -8.99 -0.49
C TYR A 372 -0.74 -10.28 -0.37
N LEU A 373 -1.48 -10.64 -1.40
CA LEU A 373 -2.30 -11.86 -1.39
C LEU A 373 -1.45 -13.12 -1.27
N ASN A 374 -0.30 -13.17 -1.94
CA ASN A 374 0.65 -14.28 -1.85
C ASN A 374 1.20 -14.44 -0.42
N THR A 375 1.54 -13.34 0.23
CA THR A 375 2.02 -13.37 1.62
C THR A 375 0.94 -13.88 2.57
N LEU A 376 -0.27 -13.33 2.50
CA LEU A 376 -1.41 -13.79 3.32
C LEU A 376 -1.71 -15.27 3.08
N TRP A 377 -1.64 -15.71 1.83
CA TRP A 377 -1.85 -17.11 1.47
C TRP A 377 -0.77 -18.04 2.01
N ASN A 378 0.48 -17.66 1.88
CA ASN A 378 1.63 -18.49 2.29
C ASN A 378 1.75 -18.61 3.82
N GLN A 379 1.26 -17.62 4.56
CA GLN A 379 1.32 -17.59 6.02
C GLN A 379 0.09 -18.23 6.71
N ARG A 380 -0.84 -18.84 5.95
CA ARG A 380 -2.07 -19.41 6.51
C ARG A 380 -1.84 -20.38 7.69
N GLU A 381 -0.80 -21.21 7.64
CA GLU A 381 -0.53 -22.16 8.73
C GLU A 381 -0.08 -21.44 10.01
N VAL A 382 0.63 -20.31 9.90
CA VAL A 382 0.96 -19.45 11.05
C VAL A 382 -0.33 -18.88 11.63
N TYR A 383 -1.23 -18.40 10.79
CA TYR A 383 -2.50 -17.82 11.22
C TYR A 383 -3.44 -18.86 11.83
N LYS A 384 -3.54 -20.07 11.27
CA LYS A 384 -4.30 -21.19 11.87
C LYS A 384 -3.75 -21.58 13.24
N LYS A 385 -2.44 -21.65 13.37
CA LYS A 385 -1.79 -21.90 14.66
C LYS A 385 -2.12 -20.81 15.68
N TYR A 386 -2.02 -19.54 15.30
CA TYR A 386 -2.43 -18.41 16.13
C TYR A 386 -3.89 -18.51 16.53
N THR A 387 -4.80 -18.78 15.59
CA THR A 387 -6.23 -18.92 15.82
C THR A 387 -6.52 -20.03 16.83
N LYS A 388 -5.89 -21.19 16.65
CA LYS A 388 -6.04 -22.32 17.57
C LYS A 388 -5.50 -22.02 18.97
N GLN A 389 -4.38 -21.31 19.06
CA GLN A 389 -3.77 -21.00 20.36
C GLN A 389 -4.50 -19.89 21.10
N TYR A 390 -4.88 -18.82 20.42
CA TYR A 390 -5.47 -17.64 21.06
C TYR A 390 -6.99 -17.75 21.19
N PHE A 391 -7.70 -18.14 20.14
CA PHE A 391 -9.17 -18.24 20.13
C PHE A 391 -9.71 -19.62 20.47
N GLU A 392 -8.87 -20.66 20.47
CA GLU A 392 -9.24 -22.06 20.71
C GLU A 392 -10.25 -22.59 19.66
N CYS A 393 -10.26 -22.01 18.46
CA CYS A 393 -11.11 -22.33 17.32
C CYS A 393 -10.33 -22.98 16.17
N GLU A 394 -11.04 -23.67 15.30
CA GLU A 394 -10.57 -24.04 13.96
C GLU A 394 -10.80 -22.88 13.00
N GLY A 395 -10.32 -23.02 11.75
CA GLY A 395 -10.37 -21.94 10.77
C GLY A 395 -9.20 -20.97 10.94
N MET A 396 -9.37 -19.73 10.55
CA MET A 396 -8.26 -18.78 10.47
C MET A 396 -8.67 -17.36 10.86
N ASN A 397 -7.94 -16.79 11.83
CA ASN A 397 -7.86 -15.34 12.04
C ASN A 397 -6.44 -14.88 11.88
N ILE A 398 -6.25 -13.61 11.59
CA ILE A 398 -4.96 -12.97 11.37
C ILE A 398 -4.75 -11.94 12.47
N PRO A 399 -3.55 -11.86 13.09
CA PRO A 399 -3.28 -10.79 14.04
C PRO A 399 -3.39 -9.42 13.37
N GLY A 400 -4.08 -8.47 14.00
CA GLY A 400 -4.21 -7.11 13.51
C GLY A 400 -2.91 -6.32 13.50
N VAL A 401 -1.91 -6.77 14.29
CA VAL A 401 -0.54 -6.26 14.29
C VAL A 401 0.40 -7.45 14.27
N CYS A 402 1.18 -7.58 13.21
CA CYS A 402 2.06 -8.73 13.05
C CYS A 402 3.42 -8.37 12.43
N THR A 403 4.36 -9.32 12.59
CA THR A 403 5.70 -9.27 11.98
C THR A 403 5.67 -9.63 10.50
N LEU A 404 6.82 -9.53 9.83
CA LEU A 404 7.05 -10.04 8.47
C LEU A 404 6.61 -11.50 8.27
N THR A 405 6.67 -12.32 9.30
CA THR A 405 6.31 -13.75 9.25
C THR A 405 4.89 -14.06 9.71
N GLY A 406 4.08 -13.03 9.97
CA GLY A 406 2.69 -13.17 10.40
C GLY A 406 2.49 -13.47 11.90
N GLU A 407 3.56 -13.51 12.69
CA GLU A 407 3.45 -13.71 14.13
C GLU A 407 2.94 -12.43 14.84
N PRO A 408 2.08 -12.57 15.86
CA PRO A 408 1.51 -11.41 16.56
C PRO A 408 2.56 -10.62 17.33
N MET A 409 2.40 -9.29 17.38
CA MET A 409 3.30 -8.37 18.09
C MET A 409 2.69 -7.78 19.36
N GLY A 410 1.43 -8.03 19.66
CA GLY A 410 0.73 -7.35 20.75
C GLY A 410 0.23 -5.96 20.36
N GLY A 411 0.19 -5.04 21.30
CA GLY A 411 -0.40 -3.71 21.14
C GLY A 411 -1.80 -3.63 21.76
N TRP A 412 -2.60 -2.67 21.33
CA TRP A 412 -3.98 -2.51 21.79
C TRP A 412 -4.84 -3.63 21.22
N ILE A 413 -5.17 -4.62 22.05
CA ILE A 413 -5.76 -5.87 21.57
C ILE A 413 -7.18 -5.76 21.02
N GLN A 414 -7.88 -4.65 21.25
CA GLN A 414 -9.17 -4.40 20.62
C GLN A 414 -9.09 -4.35 19.09
N TYR A 415 -7.91 -4.10 18.51
CA TYR A 415 -7.64 -4.22 17.09
C TYR A 415 -6.50 -5.19 16.77
N SER A 416 -5.41 -5.19 17.55
CA SER A 416 -4.23 -6.02 17.22
C SER A 416 -4.51 -7.53 17.29
N MET A 417 -5.53 -7.93 18.03
CA MET A 417 -6.00 -9.32 18.14
C MET A 417 -7.53 -9.40 17.99
N SER A 418 -8.12 -8.49 17.20
CA SER A 418 -9.56 -8.47 16.91
C SER A 418 -10.01 -9.73 16.16
N PRO A 419 -11.20 -10.26 16.46
CA PRO A 419 -11.72 -11.47 15.81
C PRO A 419 -12.14 -11.25 14.34
N SER A 420 -12.37 -10.01 13.91
CA SER A 420 -12.92 -9.72 12.58
C SER A 420 -11.90 -9.20 11.56
N VAL A 421 -10.62 -9.06 11.94
CA VAL A 421 -9.57 -8.57 11.03
C VAL A 421 -9.47 -9.41 9.76
N SER A 422 -9.48 -10.75 9.87
CA SER A 422 -9.38 -11.65 8.71
C SER A 422 -10.57 -11.52 7.75
N ALA A 423 -11.74 -11.11 8.25
CA ALA A 423 -12.89 -10.81 7.40
C ALA A 423 -12.62 -9.60 6.49
N TRP A 424 -11.93 -8.56 7.00
CA TRP A 424 -11.52 -7.43 6.16
C TRP A 424 -10.46 -7.85 5.14
N LEU A 425 -9.50 -8.69 5.55
CA LEU A 425 -8.47 -9.19 4.65
C LEU A 425 -9.04 -10.11 3.55
N SER A 426 -10.10 -10.87 3.83
CA SER A 426 -10.79 -11.66 2.81
C SER A 426 -11.45 -10.81 1.72
N GLN A 427 -11.73 -9.53 1.99
CA GLN A 427 -12.21 -8.57 0.99
C GLN A 427 -11.22 -8.40 -0.16
N HIS A 428 -9.91 -8.40 0.11
CA HIS A 428 -8.89 -8.25 -0.93
C HIS A 428 -8.87 -9.47 -1.88
N PHE A 429 -9.03 -10.69 -1.35
CA PHE A 429 -9.20 -11.89 -2.17
C PHE A 429 -10.48 -11.84 -3.01
N TYR A 430 -11.58 -11.37 -2.41
CA TYR A 430 -12.83 -11.16 -3.13
C TYR A 430 -12.69 -10.13 -4.24
N GLN A 431 -12.08 -8.98 -3.96
CA GLN A 431 -11.86 -7.92 -4.94
C GLN A 431 -10.95 -8.39 -6.08
N HIS A 432 -9.83 -9.04 -5.79
CA HIS A 432 -8.97 -9.58 -6.82
C HIS A 432 -9.73 -10.51 -7.78
N TRP A 433 -10.53 -11.44 -7.23
CA TRP A 433 -11.39 -12.29 -8.06
C TRP A 433 -12.39 -11.47 -8.87
N LYS A 434 -13.11 -10.54 -8.26
CA LYS A 434 -14.16 -9.76 -8.96
C LYS A 434 -13.58 -8.88 -10.08
N TYR A 435 -12.40 -8.30 -9.87
CA TYR A 435 -11.74 -7.43 -10.85
C TYR A 435 -10.97 -8.21 -11.93
N SER A 436 -10.47 -9.42 -11.63
CA SER A 436 -9.79 -10.29 -12.60
C SER A 436 -10.73 -11.24 -13.33
N ALA A 437 -11.87 -11.58 -12.74
CA ALA A 437 -12.76 -12.67 -13.14
C ALA A 437 -12.02 -14.01 -13.33
N ASP A 438 -10.93 -14.23 -12.57
CA ASP A 438 -10.13 -15.46 -12.64
C ASP A 438 -10.78 -16.57 -11.81
N SER A 439 -11.35 -17.55 -12.50
CA SER A 439 -11.98 -18.72 -11.89
C SER A 439 -10.99 -19.67 -11.20
N THR A 440 -9.74 -19.69 -11.64
CA THR A 440 -8.68 -20.46 -10.99
C THR A 440 -8.31 -19.83 -9.66
N PHE A 441 -8.11 -18.52 -9.63
CA PHE A 441 -7.87 -17.79 -8.40
C PHE A 441 -9.04 -17.94 -7.42
N LEU A 442 -10.29 -17.85 -7.89
CA LEU A 442 -11.48 -18.10 -7.07
C LEU A 442 -11.41 -19.46 -6.41
N LYS A 443 -11.19 -20.52 -7.20
CA LYS A 443 -11.21 -21.92 -6.74
C LYS A 443 -10.04 -22.26 -5.82
N GLU A 444 -8.84 -21.80 -6.16
CA GLU A 444 -7.61 -22.24 -5.50
C GLU A 444 -7.14 -21.30 -4.38
N ARG A 445 -7.63 -20.06 -4.34
CA ARG A 445 -7.18 -19.03 -3.41
C ARG A 445 -8.33 -18.34 -2.67
N ALA A 446 -9.20 -17.60 -3.38
CA ALA A 446 -10.16 -16.72 -2.77
C ALA A 446 -11.17 -17.44 -1.90
N TYR A 447 -11.81 -18.50 -2.43
CA TYR A 447 -12.79 -19.26 -1.65
C TYR A 447 -12.15 -20.04 -0.49
N PRO A 448 -11.06 -20.82 -0.67
CA PRO A 448 -10.42 -21.51 0.45
C PRO A 448 -9.96 -20.58 1.57
N PHE A 449 -9.41 -19.40 1.24
CA PHE A 449 -9.03 -18.40 2.24
C PHE A 449 -10.25 -17.89 3.01
N THR A 450 -11.29 -17.47 2.29
CA THR A 450 -12.53 -16.95 2.89
C THR A 450 -13.25 -18.03 3.71
N LYS A 451 -13.25 -19.28 3.23
CA LYS A 451 -13.82 -20.41 3.96
C LYS A 451 -13.15 -20.63 5.33
N ASP A 452 -11.82 -20.58 5.39
CA ASP A 452 -11.08 -20.66 6.66
C ASP A 452 -11.50 -19.53 7.62
N VAL A 453 -11.68 -18.31 7.09
CA VAL A 453 -12.12 -17.13 7.87
C VAL A 453 -13.53 -17.29 8.40
N VAL A 454 -14.51 -17.66 7.57
CA VAL A 454 -15.91 -17.80 8.01
C VAL A 454 -16.11 -19.00 8.93
N THR A 455 -15.32 -20.08 8.76
CA THR A 455 -15.29 -21.22 9.69
C THR A 455 -14.88 -20.77 11.10
N PHE A 456 -13.86 -19.94 11.21
CA PHE A 456 -13.44 -19.37 12.49
C PHE A 456 -14.52 -18.48 13.11
N LEU A 457 -15.09 -17.55 12.33
CA LEU A 457 -16.11 -16.62 12.80
C LEU A 457 -17.39 -17.34 13.26
N GLU A 458 -17.79 -18.40 12.56
CA GLU A 458 -18.91 -19.24 12.97
C GLU A 458 -18.66 -19.91 14.32
N GLN A 459 -17.48 -20.51 14.51
CA GLN A 459 -17.13 -21.21 15.76
C GLN A 459 -16.97 -20.26 16.95
N LEU A 460 -16.42 -19.07 16.76
CA LEU A 460 -16.23 -18.08 17.82
C LEU A 460 -17.56 -17.47 18.27
N SER A 461 -18.48 -17.30 17.35
CA SER A 461 -19.81 -16.72 17.60
C SER A 461 -20.81 -17.79 18.04
N SER A 462 -21.89 -17.37 18.68
CA SER A 462 -22.97 -18.26 19.09
C SER A 462 -24.34 -17.64 18.87
N VAL A 463 -25.33 -18.50 18.61
CA VAL A 463 -26.73 -18.09 18.43
C VAL A 463 -27.41 -18.04 19.79
N ASP A 464 -28.05 -16.91 20.11
CA ASP A 464 -28.80 -16.72 21.34
C ASP A 464 -30.20 -17.38 21.28
N LYS A 465 -30.95 -17.30 22.38
CA LYS A 465 -32.32 -17.90 22.48
C LYS A 465 -33.33 -17.28 21.50
N GLN A 466 -33.02 -16.13 20.95
CA GLN A 466 -33.84 -15.42 19.97
C GLN A 466 -33.44 -15.77 18.51
N GLY A 467 -32.47 -16.66 18.32
CA GLY A 467 -31.95 -17.01 17.00
C GLY A 467 -30.96 -15.99 16.42
N VAL A 468 -30.40 -15.12 17.25
CA VAL A 468 -29.45 -14.06 16.80
C VAL A 468 -28.01 -14.45 17.14
N ARG A 469 -27.15 -14.45 16.14
CA ARG A 469 -25.72 -14.75 16.27
C ARG A 469 -24.94 -13.56 16.84
N ARG A 470 -24.07 -13.83 17.80
CA ARG A 470 -23.26 -12.80 18.48
C ARG A 470 -21.85 -13.29 18.79
N LEU A 471 -20.90 -12.37 18.79
CA LEU A 471 -19.58 -12.57 19.40
C LEU A 471 -19.68 -12.52 20.94
N PRO A 472 -18.78 -13.20 21.68
CA PRO A 472 -18.76 -13.14 23.15
C PRO A 472 -18.57 -11.71 23.70
N ILE A 473 -17.69 -10.94 23.10
CA ILE A 473 -17.46 -9.50 23.28
C ILE A 473 -17.05 -8.90 21.93
N SER A 474 -17.29 -7.62 21.75
CA SER A 474 -17.03 -6.90 20.50
C SER A 474 -16.26 -5.62 20.79
N SER A 475 -15.50 -5.15 19.82
CA SER A 475 -14.75 -3.91 19.88
C SER A 475 -14.80 -3.18 18.54
N SER A 476 -14.25 -1.96 18.51
CA SER A 476 -14.06 -1.21 17.27
C SER A 476 -12.67 -0.58 17.34
N PRO A 477 -11.86 -0.64 16.25
CA PRO A 477 -10.49 -0.18 16.30
C PRO A 477 -10.35 1.20 16.92
N GLU A 478 -9.50 1.26 17.95
CA GLU A 478 -9.06 2.40 18.71
C GLU A 478 -10.16 3.22 19.43
N MET A 479 -11.45 2.87 19.25
CA MET A 479 -12.54 3.55 19.98
C MET A 479 -12.38 3.34 21.49
N PHE A 480 -12.38 4.44 22.24
CA PHE A 480 -12.13 4.51 23.69
C PHE A 480 -10.71 4.05 24.09
N ASP A 481 -9.75 4.16 23.19
CA ASP A 481 -8.36 3.74 23.38
C ASP A 481 -8.25 2.30 23.92
N ASN A 482 -7.11 1.91 24.47
CA ASN A 482 -6.95 0.56 25.05
C ASN A 482 -7.49 0.52 26.51
N SER A 483 -8.78 0.75 26.68
CA SER A 483 -9.45 0.78 27.97
C SER A 483 -10.55 -0.26 28.09
N ILE A 484 -11.10 -0.44 29.30
CA ILE A 484 -12.23 -1.34 29.52
C ILE A 484 -13.48 -0.90 28.75
N GLN A 485 -13.64 0.38 28.46
CA GLN A 485 -14.76 0.95 27.70
C GLN A 485 -14.70 0.57 26.21
N ALA A 486 -13.55 0.12 25.70
CA ALA A 486 -13.40 -0.33 24.33
C ALA A 486 -14.14 -1.65 24.02
N TRP A 487 -14.64 -2.34 25.05
CA TRP A 487 -15.32 -3.62 24.94
C TRP A 487 -16.82 -3.52 25.15
N PHE A 488 -17.56 -4.00 24.16
CA PHE A 488 -19.00 -3.93 24.07
C PHE A 488 -19.63 -5.31 24.27
N LYS A 489 -20.79 -5.36 24.90
CA LYS A 489 -21.61 -6.58 25.02
C LYS A 489 -22.41 -6.85 23.75
N ASP A 490 -22.93 -5.78 23.12
CA ASP A 490 -23.57 -5.86 21.82
C ASP A 490 -22.49 -5.73 20.73
N MET A 491 -22.75 -6.31 19.57
CA MET A 491 -21.81 -6.22 18.45
C MET A 491 -21.67 -4.78 17.97
N THR A 492 -20.44 -4.36 17.77
CA THR A 492 -20.14 -3.09 17.09
C THR A 492 -20.52 -3.18 15.62
N ASN A 493 -20.84 -2.05 15.00
CA ASN A 493 -21.04 -2.01 13.55
C ASN A 493 -19.77 -2.38 12.76
N TYR A 494 -18.57 -2.23 13.37
CA TYR A 494 -17.31 -2.71 12.81
C TYR A 494 -17.32 -4.24 12.64
N ASP A 495 -17.43 -4.99 13.73
CA ASP A 495 -17.44 -6.44 13.69
C ASP A 495 -18.62 -6.97 12.86
N LEU A 496 -19.78 -6.35 13.03
CA LEU A 496 -21.00 -6.75 12.35
C LEU A 496 -20.93 -6.56 10.84
N SER A 497 -20.39 -5.43 10.37
CA SER A 497 -20.20 -5.17 8.94
C SER A 497 -19.25 -6.17 8.31
N LEU A 498 -18.13 -6.45 8.99
CA LEU A 498 -17.11 -7.38 8.51
C LEU A 498 -17.64 -8.82 8.47
N MET A 499 -18.34 -9.27 9.51
CA MET A 499 -18.94 -10.60 9.53
C MET A 499 -20.04 -10.76 8.46
N LYS A 500 -20.93 -9.78 8.32
CA LYS A 500 -21.95 -9.77 7.25
C LYS A 500 -21.32 -9.86 5.87
N PHE A 501 -20.27 -9.08 5.65
CA PHE A 501 -19.53 -9.11 4.39
C PHE A 501 -18.91 -10.49 4.15
N ALA A 502 -18.17 -11.02 5.14
CA ALA A 502 -17.47 -12.30 5.00
C ALA A 502 -18.41 -13.47 4.66
N PHE A 503 -19.53 -13.60 5.38
CA PHE A 503 -20.52 -14.66 5.10
C PHE A 503 -21.22 -14.46 3.75
N LYS A 504 -21.56 -13.21 3.38
CA LYS A 504 -22.12 -12.87 2.07
C LYS A 504 -21.19 -13.30 0.94
N VAL A 505 -19.90 -12.91 0.99
CA VAL A 505 -18.98 -13.23 -0.09
C VAL A 505 -18.57 -14.69 -0.11
N ALA A 506 -18.52 -15.37 1.04
CA ALA A 506 -18.32 -16.81 1.11
C ALA A 506 -19.47 -17.57 0.42
N SER A 507 -20.71 -17.15 0.66
CA SER A 507 -21.89 -17.71 -0.02
C SER A 507 -21.85 -17.47 -1.54
N GLU A 508 -21.50 -16.25 -1.97
CA GLU A 508 -21.38 -15.89 -3.39
C GLU A 508 -20.29 -16.72 -4.09
N MET A 509 -19.07 -16.79 -3.50
CA MET A 509 -17.95 -17.56 -4.05
C MET A 509 -18.28 -19.06 -4.15
N ALA A 510 -18.95 -19.63 -3.12
CA ALA A 510 -19.37 -21.02 -3.11
C ALA A 510 -20.42 -21.29 -4.21
N ALA A 511 -21.36 -20.37 -4.41
CA ALA A 511 -22.39 -20.49 -5.47
C ALA A 511 -21.73 -20.44 -6.87
N ASP A 512 -20.78 -19.57 -7.12
CA ASP A 512 -20.03 -19.48 -8.39
C ASP A 512 -19.23 -20.77 -8.68
N LEU A 513 -18.72 -21.42 -7.62
CA LEU A 513 -18.07 -22.72 -7.69
C LEU A 513 -19.07 -23.90 -7.73
N GLN A 514 -20.38 -23.65 -7.75
CA GLN A 514 -21.45 -24.66 -7.72
C GLN A 514 -21.44 -25.53 -6.46
N LEU A 515 -20.89 -25.04 -5.35
CA LEU A 515 -20.91 -25.65 -4.01
C LEU A 515 -22.18 -25.22 -3.28
N ASN A 516 -23.35 -25.67 -3.78
CA ASN A 516 -24.67 -25.15 -3.38
C ASN A 516 -24.97 -25.35 -1.89
N ASP A 517 -24.56 -26.47 -1.29
CA ASP A 517 -24.79 -26.75 0.15
C ASP A 517 -23.95 -25.76 1.02
N GLU A 518 -22.70 -25.49 0.65
CA GLU A 518 -21.85 -24.52 1.33
C GLU A 518 -22.37 -23.08 1.14
N ALA A 519 -22.83 -22.75 -0.06
CA ALA A 519 -23.44 -21.45 -0.34
C ALA A 519 -24.69 -21.21 0.53
N ALA A 520 -25.57 -22.22 0.67
CA ALA A 520 -26.74 -22.15 1.52
C ALA A 520 -26.37 -22.02 3.00
N HIS A 521 -25.38 -22.79 3.46
CA HIS A 521 -24.90 -22.75 4.84
C HIS A 521 -24.34 -21.33 5.19
N TRP A 522 -23.43 -20.79 4.40
CA TRP A 522 -22.88 -19.46 4.68
C TRP A 522 -23.92 -18.35 4.63
N LYS A 523 -24.93 -18.50 3.75
CA LYS A 523 -26.08 -17.59 3.72
C LYS A 523 -26.88 -17.66 5.02
N GLU A 524 -27.22 -18.87 5.49
CA GLU A 524 -27.95 -19.07 6.73
C GLU A 524 -27.22 -18.45 7.94
N VAL A 525 -25.93 -18.73 8.09
CA VAL A 525 -25.09 -18.16 9.16
C VAL A 525 -25.06 -16.65 9.10
N GLY A 526 -24.95 -16.09 7.89
CA GLY A 526 -24.99 -14.62 7.68
C GLY A 526 -26.34 -13.99 8.02
N ASP A 527 -27.45 -14.69 7.73
CA ASP A 527 -28.81 -14.24 8.04
C ASP A 527 -29.13 -14.26 9.56
N GLU A 528 -28.42 -15.06 10.37
CA GLU A 528 -28.53 -15.05 11.82
C GLU A 528 -27.93 -13.77 12.48
N LEU A 529 -27.09 -13.01 11.76
CA LEU A 529 -26.48 -11.78 12.28
C LEU A 529 -27.54 -10.65 12.41
N PRO A 530 -27.50 -9.85 13.49
CA PRO A 530 -28.43 -8.73 13.65
C PRO A 530 -28.27 -7.69 12.54
N ALA A 531 -29.28 -6.84 12.38
CA ALA A 531 -29.13 -5.67 11.50
C ALA A 531 -28.06 -4.71 12.02
N LEU A 532 -27.47 -3.93 11.11
CA LEU A 532 -26.59 -2.81 11.50
C LEU A 532 -27.39 -1.84 12.39
N ASP A 533 -26.74 -1.34 13.43
CA ASP A 533 -27.40 -0.40 14.34
C ASP A 533 -27.31 1.02 13.79
N VAL A 534 -28.47 1.64 13.67
CA VAL A 534 -28.63 3.05 13.30
C VAL A 534 -29.41 3.77 14.37
N ASP A 535 -29.06 5.01 14.66
CA ASP A 535 -29.83 5.81 15.60
C ASP A 535 -31.14 6.34 14.98
N LYS A 536 -31.94 7.05 15.79
CA LYS A 536 -33.22 7.64 15.35
C LYS A 536 -33.09 8.65 14.21
N GLU A 537 -31.91 9.18 13.97
CA GLU A 537 -31.58 10.13 12.90
C GLU A 537 -31.12 9.42 11.61
N GLY A 538 -30.94 8.10 11.69
CA GLY A 538 -30.45 7.29 10.57
C GLY A 538 -28.93 7.18 10.50
N VAL A 539 -28.21 7.58 11.55
CA VAL A 539 -26.74 7.54 11.60
C VAL A 539 -26.26 6.16 12.06
N LEU A 540 -25.30 5.60 11.37
CA LEU A 540 -24.61 4.39 11.84
C LEU A 540 -23.91 4.67 13.17
N THR A 541 -24.16 3.82 14.16
CA THR A 541 -23.60 3.95 15.51
C THR A 541 -22.31 3.15 15.66
N ILE A 542 -21.54 3.38 16.71
CA ILE A 542 -20.40 2.51 17.08
C ILE A 542 -20.92 1.12 17.45
N ALA A 543 -21.91 1.07 18.35
CA ALA A 543 -22.65 -0.09 18.81
C ALA A 543 -24.02 0.36 19.33
N LYS A 544 -24.92 -0.57 19.58
CA LYS A 544 -26.26 -0.27 20.12
C LYS A 544 -26.17 0.57 21.40
N GLY A 545 -26.77 1.77 21.35
CA GLY A 545 -26.72 2.75 22.44
C GLY A 545 -25.44 3.56 22.55
N PHE A 546 -24.51 3.40 21.60
CA PHE A 546 -23.25 4.14 21.54
C PHE A 546 -23.14 4.92 20.20
N PRO A 547 -23.79 6.09 20.08
CA PRO A 547 -23.73 6.90 18.87
C PRO A 547 -22.31 7.47 18.67
N TYR A 548 -21.93 7.73 17.42
CA TYR A 548 -20.72 8.48 17.09
C TYR A 548 -20.93 9.95 17.45
N LYS A 549 -20.29 10.43 18.51
CA LYS A 549 -20.45 11.78 19.05
C LYS A 549 -19.13 12.49 19.39
N ASP A 550 -18.04 11.75 19.44
CA ASP A 550 -16.71 12.26 19.71
C ASP A 550 -15.83 12.05 18.46
N SER A 551 -15.02 13.06 18.10
CA SER A 551 -14.12 12.98 16.96
C SER A 551 -13.16 11.81 17.11
N HIS A 552 -12.99 11.03 16.05
CA HIS A 552 -12.06 9.91 16.04
C HIS A 552 -11.49 9.70 14.65
N ARG A 553 -10.24 9.23 14.58
CA ARG A 553 -9.52 9.01 13.30
C ARG A 553 -10.01 7.80 12.51
N HIS A 554 -10.64 6.81 13.15
CA HIS A 554 -11.22 5.64 12.49
C HIS A 554 -12.71 5.82 12.24
N PHE A 555 -13.16 5.48 11.03
CA PHE A 555 -14.57 5.45 10.66
C PHE A 555 -15.11 4.00 10.61
N SER A 556 -14.59 3.16 11.49
CA SER A 556 -14.87 1.73 11.54
C SER A 556 -16.36 1.39 11.68
N HIS A 557 -17.16 2.26 12.31
CA HIS A 557 -18.61 2.13 12.37
C HIS A 557 -19.32 2.26 11.01
N ALA A 558 -18.66 2.89 10.03
CA ALA A 558 -19.19 3.16 8.70
C ALA A 558 -18.61 2.26 7.59
N LEU A 559 -17.90 1.18 7.95
CA LEU A 559 -17.35 0.22 6.98
C LEU A 559 -18.40 -0.34 6.01
N ALA A 560 -19.66 -0.46 6.45
CA ALA A 560 -20.77 -0.91 5.62
C ALA A 560 -20.97 -0.02 4.37
N ILE A 561 -20.64 1.27 4.45
CA ILE A 561 -20.68 2.21 3.31
C ILE A 561 -19.43 2.02 2.45
N HIS A 562 -18.27 2.25 3.02
CA HIS A 562 -16.97 2.09 2.37
C HIS A 562 -15.94 1.51 3.35
N PRO A 563 -15.21 0.44 2.99
CA PRO A 563 -15.06 -0.13 1.64
C PRO A 563 -16.04 -1.27 1.29
N LEU A 564 -16.89 -1.74 2.21
CA LEU A 564 -17.63 -3.01 2.05
C LEU A 564 -18.84 -2.94 1.10
N GLY A 565 -19.42 -1.74 0.90
CA GLY A 565 -20.57 -1.57 0.01
C GLY A 565 -21.80 -2.41 0.40
N LEU A 566 -21.99 -2.66 1.69
CA LEU A 566 -23.20 -3.34 2.20
C LEU A 566 -24.40 -2.41 2.18
N ILE A 567 -24.15 -1.12 2.35
CA ILE A 567 -25.11 -0.04 2.17
C ILE A 567 -24.58 0.82 1.03
N ASP A 568 -25.34 0.93 -0.06
CA ASP A 568 -24.94 1.64 -1.27
C ASP A 568 -25.99 2.70 -1.66
N TYR A 569 -25.50 3.82 -2.18
CA TYR A 569 -26.36 4.98 -2.52
C TYR A 569 -27.39 4.66 -3.61
N SER A 570 -27.10 3.69 -4.47
CA SER A 570 -28.04 3.25 -5.53
C SER A 570 -29.15 2.28 -5.05
N GLN A 571 -29.12 1.85 -3.79
CA GLN A 571 -30.13 0.94 -3.23
C GLN A 571 -31.46 1.64 -2.85
N GLY A 572 -31.56 2.94 -3.02
CA GLY A 572 -32.78 3.71 -2.79
C GLY A 572 -32.76 4.60 -1.56
N GLU A 573 -33.89 5.24 -1.27
CA GLU A 573 -34.02 6.34 -0.30
C GLU A 573 -33.53 5.98 1.13
N GLU A 574 -33.78 4.78 1.60
CA GLU A 574 -33.39 4.36 2.95
C GLU A 574 -31.86 4.31 3.07
N SER A 575 -31.16 3.70 2.10
CA SER A 575 -29.70 3.67 2.04
C SER A 575 -29.10 5.05 1.89
N GLN A 576 -29.67 5.89 1.04
CA GLN A 576 -29.25 7.30 0.87
C GLN A 576 -29.38 8.06 2.18
N LYS A 577 -30.49 7.89 2.92
CA LYS A 577 -30.69 8.52 4.22
C LYS A 577 -29.62 8.12 5.22
N ILE A 578 -29.30 6.83 5.33
CA ILE A 578 -28.26 6.32 6.25
C ILE A 578 -26.90 6.89 5.88
N ILE A 579 -26.54 6.85 4.59
CA ILE A 579 -25.24 7.36 4.11
C ILE A 579 -25.10 8.85 4.38
N ASN A 580 -26.13 9.65 3.96
CA ASN A 580 -26.10 11.10 4.13
C ASN A 580 -26.07 11.51 5.61
N ALA A 581 -26.87 10.86 6.46
CA ALA A 581 -26.90 11.14 7.91
C ALA A 581 -25.56 10.80 8.58
N THR A 582 -24.93 9.69 8.17
CA THR A 582 -23.62 9.28 8.71
C THR A 582 -22.51 10.25 8.28
N ILE A 583 -22.47 10.66 7.01
CA ILE A 583 -21.53 11.66 6.49
C ILE A 583 -21.74 13.00 7.20
N GLN A 584 -22.98 13.46 7.31
CA GLN A 584 -23.30 14.71 8.02
C GLN A 584 -22.86 14.67 9.47
N ARG A 585 -23.07 13.56 10.19
CA ARG A 585 -22.64 13.40 11.57
C ARG A 585 -21.12 13.46 11.72
N LEU A 586 -20.34 12.86 10.82
CA LEU A 586 -18.88 12.96 10.81
C LEU A 586 -18.42 14.41 10.65
N GLN A 587 -19.08 15.19 9.79
CA GLN A 587 -18.80 16.61 9.60
C GLN A 587 -19.18 17.47 10.82
N GLU A 588 -20.33 17.22 11.44
CA GLU A 588 -20.80 17.94 12.64
C GLU A 588 -19.91 17.72 13.84
N VAL A 589 -19.47 16.48 14.06
CA VAL A 589 -18.54 16.13 15.16
C VAL A 589 -17.16 16.74 14.90
N GLY A 590 -16.77 16.82 13.64
CA GLY A 590 -15.55 17.51 13.19
C GLY A 590 -14.26 16.71 13.32
N PRO A 591 -13.16 17.28 12.81
CA PRO A 591 -11.91 16.57 12.59
C PRO A 591 -10.88 16.69 13.71
N ASP A 592 -11.26 17.08 14.92
CA ASP A 592 -10.33 17.36 16.04
C ASP A 592 -9.26 16.26 16.22
N TRP A 593 -9.64 15.00 16.07
CA TRP A 593 -8.78 13.85 16.25
C TRP A 593 -8.64 12.99 14.99
N TRP A 594 -8.77 13.58 13.79
CA TRP A 594 -8.50 12.91 12.53
C TRP A 594 -7.00 12.89 12.23
N CYS A 595 -6.55 11.81 11.58
CA CYS A 595 -5.26 11.74 10.89
C CYS A 595 -5.42 12.05 9.40
N GLY A 596 -4.32 12.17 8.66
CA GLY A 596 -4.40 12.42 7.23
C GLY A 596 -5.19 11.34 6.48
N TYR A 597 -4.99 10.05 6.81
CA TYR A 597 -5.76 8.96 6.21
C TYR A 597 -7.28 9.07 6.45
N SER A 598 -7.71 9.74 7.52
CA SER A 598 -9.14 9.98 7.76
C SER A 598 -9.75 10.82 6.64
N TYR A 599 -9.04 11.86 6.19
CA TYR A 599 -9.47 12.69 5.05
C TYR A 599 -9.51 11.92 3.75
N SER A 600 -8.48 11.10 3.47
CA SER A 600 -8.48 10.22 2.30
C SER A 600 -9.65 9.24 2.34
N TRP A 601 -9.90 8.59 3.48
CA TRP A 601 -11.03 7.68 3.63
C TRP A 601 -12.38 8.39 3.52
N PHE A 602 -12.52 9.58 4.10
CA PHE A 602 -13.76 10.36 4.01
C PHE A 602 -14.04 10.83 2.59
N GLY A 603 -12.99 11.15 1.81
CA GLY A 603 -13.10 11.40 0.37
C GLY A 603 -13.69 10.20 -0.39
N ASN A 604 -13.23 8.97 -0.09
CA ASN A 604 -13.81 7.75 -0.64
C ASN A 604 -15.29 7.57 -0.25
N MET A 605 -15.64 7.82 1.02
CA MET A 605 -17.04 7.72 1.48
C MET A 605 -17.96 8.72 0.76
N LYS A 606 -17.51 9.98 0.59
CA LYS A 606 -18.25 10.99 -0.15
C LYS A 606 -18.38 10.63 -1.63
N ALA A 607 -17.34 10.07 -2.24
CA ALA A 607 -17.43 9.56 -3.62
C ALA A 607 -18.50 8.46 -3.74
N ARG A 608 -18.64 7.57 -2.74
CA ARG A 608 -19.72 6.55 -2.68
C ARG A 608 -21.10 7.15 -2.45
N ALA A 609 -21.18 8.35 -1.92
CA ALA A 609 -22.43 9.13 -1.79
C ALA A 609 -22.72 10.00 -3.04
N PHE A 610 -21.92 9.88 -4.10
CA PHE A 610 -21.95 10.70 -5.31
C PHE A 610 -21.76 12.22 -5.06
N ASP A 611 -21.12 12.56 -3.94
CA ASP A 611 -20.75 13.93 -3.56
C ASP A 611 -19.33 14.25 -4.08
N GLY A 612 -19.26 14.68 -5.35
CA GLY A 612 -17.98 15.00 -5.99
C GLY A 612 -17.28 16.23 -5.42
N GLU A 613 -18.03 17.26 -5.07
CA GLU A 613 -17.48 18.48 -4.43
C GLU A 613 -16.90 18.16 -3.07
N GLY A 614 -17.64 17.42 -2.26
CA GLY A 614 -17.18 17.01 -0.93
C GLY A 614 -15.99 16.05 -1.00
N ALA A 615 -15.98 15.08 -1.92
CA ALA A 615 -14.86 14.17 -2.09
C ALA A 615 -13.57 14.92 -2.48
N ALA A 616 -13.64 15.79 -3.50
CA ALA A 616 -12.50 16.60 -3.92
C ALA A 616 -11.98 17.49 -2.80
N GLN A 617 -12.86 18.10 -1.98
CA GLN A 617 -12.46 18.95 -0.86
C GLN A 617 -11.70 18.19 0.23
N GLU A 618 -12.14 16.98 0.59
CA GLU A 618 -11.45 16.18 1.61
C GLU A 618 -10.08 15.71 1.11
N LEU A 619 -10.01 15.23 -0.14
CA LEU A 619 -8.75 14.83 -0.77
C LEU A 619 -7.78 16.01 -0.90
N LYS A 620 -8.30 17.21 -1.18
CA LYS A 620 -7.48 18.42 -1.22
C LYS A 620 -6.92 18.77 0.17
N THR A 621 -7.75 18.66 1.21
CA THR A 621 -7.30 18.87 2.60
C THR A 621 -6.19 17.89 2.98
N PHE A 622 -6.29 16.63 2.56
CA PHE A 622 -5.21 15.65 2.74
C PHE A 622 -3.91 16.13 2.07
N ALA A 623 -3.97 16.46 0.79
CA ALA A 623 -2.79 16.87 0.03
C ALA A 623 -2.13 18.15 0.57
N GLU A 624 -2.92 19.13 0.99
CA GLU A 624 -2.42 20.42 1.49
C GLU A 624 -1.91 20.37 2.92
N CYS A 625 -2.57 19.59 3.82
CA CYS A 625 -2.34 19.69 5.25
C CYS A 625 -1.59 18.48 5.84
N PHE A 626 -1.64 17.32 5.19
CA PHE A 626 -1.12 16.08 5.74
C PHE A 626 -0.04 15.42 4.86
N CYS A 627 0.46 16.13 3.85
CA CYS A 627 1.58 15.65 3.03
C CYS A 627 2.84 16.47 3.28
N LEU A 628 3.98 15.78 3.33
CA LEU A 628 5.30 16.39 3.34
C LEU A 628 5.68 16.90 1.93
N PRO A 629 6.74 17.69 1.75
CA PRO A 629 7.13 18.21 0.44
C PRO A 629 7.34 17.12 -0.64
N ASN A 630 7.81 15.93 -0.25
CA ASN A 630 7.96 14.76 -1.11
C ASN A 630 6.67 13.94 -1.25
N THR A 631 5.54 14.49 -0.81
CA THR A 631 4.20 13.91 -0.84
C THR A 631 3.96 12.70 0.11
N PHE A 632 4.88 12.36 1.00
CA PHE A 632 4.60 11.39 2.05
C PHE A 632 3.51 11.88 3.00
N HIS A 633 2.56 11.01 3.32
CA HIS A 633 1.54 11.27 4.31
C HIS A 633 2.14 11.34 5.72
N ALA A 634 1.98 12.46 6.39
CA ALA A 634 2.24 12.62 7.81
C ALA A 634 0.91 12.53 8.58
N ASN A 635 0.91 11.80 9.69
CA ASN A 635 -0.32 11.53 10.42
C ASN A 635 -1.01 12.78 10.97
N GLY A 636 -0.24 13.81 11.37
CA GLY A 636 -0.77 15.07 11.91
C GLY A 636 -0.84 16.19 10.89
N ASP A 637 -1.61 17.24 11.19
CA ASP A 637 -1.72 18.46 10.40
C ASP A 637 -0.38 19.24 10.40
N GLN A 638 0.36 19.17 9.30
CA GLN A 638 1.68 19.80 9.14
C GLN A 638 1.58 21.32 8.97
N THR A 639 0.44 21.82 8.52
CA THR A 639 0.18 23.27 8.35
C THR A 639 -0.27 23.95 9.64
N LYS A 640 -0.67 23.18 10.64
CA LYS A 640 -1.26 23.67 11.89
C LYS A 640 -2.48 24.58 11.65
N SER A 641 -3.22 24.29 10.59
CA SER A 641 -4.39 25.07 10.17
C SER A 641 -5.67 24.72 10.95
N GLY A 642 -5.58 23.80 11.92
CA GLY A 642 -6.70 23.34 12.73
C GLY A 642 -7.53 22.25 12.08
N LYS A 643 -6.96 21.57 11.07
CA LYS A 643 -7.59 20.40 10.45
C LYS A 643 -7.45 19.14 11.31
N SER A 644 -6.62 19.20 12.36
CA SER A 644 -6.51 18.21 13.42
C SER A 644 -5.84 18.84 14.64
N LYS A 645 -6.10 18.27 15.83
CA LYS A 645 -5.29 18.52 17.03
C LYS A 645 -3.98 17.73 17.02
N TYR A 646 -3.91 16.66 16.22
CA TYR A 646 -2.65 15.97 15.95
C TYR A 646 -1.77 16.84 15.04
N THR A 647 -0.52 17.07 15.46
CA THR A 647 0.49 17.81 14.68
C THR A 647 1.80 17.04 14.59
N TYR A 648 1.79 15.76 15.00
CA TYR A 648 2.96 14.90 14.95
C TYR A 648 3.28 14.43 13.53
N ARG A 649 4.56 14.14 13.30
CA ARG A 649 5.13 14.02 11.97
C ARG A 649 5.33 12.59 11.44
N PRO A 650 5.30 11.50 12.23
CA PRO A 650 5.59 10.18 11.68
C PRO A 650 4.80 9.91 10.41
N PHE A 651 5.49 9.50 9.33
CA PHE A 651 4.82 9.14 8.10
C PHE A 651 4.43 7.67 8.07
N THR A 652 3.31 7.39 7.42
CA THR A 652 2.79 6.08 7.07
C THR A 652 2.12 6.19 5.71
N LEU A 653 2.00 5.10 4.95
CA LEU A 653 1.65 5.18 3.52
C LEU A 653 0.17 5.00 3.21
N GLU A 654 -0.63 4.53 4.16
CA GLU A 654 -2.06 4.22 3.93
C GLU A 654 -2.87 5.42 3.45
N GLY A 655 -2.61 6.61 4.00
CA GLY A 655 -3.30 7.84 3.59
C GLY A 655 -3.02 8.21 2.14
N ASN A 656 -1.78 7.99 1.69
CA ASN A 656 -1.35 8.19 0.32
C ASN A 656 -2.16 7.32 -0.65
N PHE A 657 -2.18 6.02 -0.42
CA PHE A 657 -2.83 5.08 -1.33
C PHE A 657 -4.36 5.16 -1.26
N ALA A 658 -4.93 5.42 -0.07
CA ALA A 658 -6.36 5.72 0.05
C ALA A 658 -6.77 7.00 -0.69
N PHE A 659 -5.89 8.00 -0.79
CA PHE A 659 -6.12 9.19 -1.61
C PHE A 659 -6.27 8.82 -3.09
N ALA A 660 -5.34 8.02 -3.63
CA ALA A 660 -5.40 7.59 -5.02
C ALA A 660 -6.69 6.81 -5.31
N ALA A 661 -7.08 5.89 -4.40
CA ALA A 661 -8.35 5.18 -4.49
C ALA A 661 -9.56 6.13 -4.47
N GLY A 662 -9.51 7.20 -3.66
CA GLY A 662 -10.56 8.22 -3.61
C GLY A 662 -10.77 8.93 -4.96
N ILE A 663 -9.68 9.32 -5.63
CA ILE A 663 -9.75 9.88 -6.99
C ILE A 663 -10.34 8.86 -7.97
N GLN A 664 -9.93 7.59 -7.89
CA GLN A 664 -10.46 6.52 -8.75
C GLN A 664 -11.97 6.32 -8.51
N GLU A 665 -12.43 6.30 -7.25
CA GLU A 665 -13.86 6.20 -6.90
C GLU A 665 -14.68 7.40 -7.40
N MET A 666 -14.11 8.59 -7.48
CA MET A 666 -14.77 9.76 -8.08
C MET A 666 -14.98 9.57 -9.58
N LEU A 667 -14.04 8.92 -10.27
CA LEU A 667 -14.02 8.76 -11.71
C LEU A 667 -14.83 7.54 -12.19
N MET A 668 -14.76 6.41 -11.50
CA MET A 668 -15.45 5.19 -11.87
C MET A 668 -15.77 4.30 -10.67
N GLN A 669 -16.98 3.75 -10.63
CA GLN A 669 -17.40 2.77 -9.63
C GLN A 669 -18.00 1.54 -10.30
N SER A 670 -17.78 0.35 -9.74
CA SER A 670 -18.35 -0.91 -10.25
C SER A 670 -18.69 -1.92 -9.14
N HIS A 671 -18.55 -1.56 -7.89
CA HIS A 671 -18.70 -2.45 -6.72
C HIS A 671 -20.11 -3.04 -6.55
N THR A 672 -21.13 -2.45 -7.20
CA THR A 672 -22.50 -2.99 -7.22
C THR A 672 -22.79 -3.92 -8.41
N GLY A 673 -21.76 -4.19 -9.25
CA GLY A 673 -21.91 -4.92 -10.50
C GLY A 673 -22.42 -4.06 -11.66
N VAL A 674 -22.64 -2.76 -11.44
CA VAL A 674 -22.96 -1.77 -12.46
C VAL A 674 -21.84 -0.74 -12.56
N ILE A 675 -21.26 -0.58 -13.74
CA ILE A 675 -20.21 0.41 -14.01
C ILE A 675 -20.85 1.79 -14.08
N ARG A 676 -20.36 2.73 -13.28
CA ARG A 676 -20.76 4.14 -13.27
C ARG A 676 -19.58 5.02 -13.68
N ILE A 677 -19.81 5.87 -14.68
CA ILE A 677 -18.81 6.77 -15.24
C ILE A 677 -19.00 8.16 -14.64
N PHE A 678 -17.94 8.71 -14.05
CA PHE A 678 -17.91 10.03 -13.39
C PHE A 678 -19.00 10.21 -12.33
N PRO A 679 -19.22 9.21 -11.44
CA PRO A 679 -20.34 9.27 -10.47
C PRO A 679 -20.19 10.41 -9.46
N ALA A 680 -18.97 10.86 -9.19
CA ALA A 680 -18.68 11.81 -8.12
C ALA A 680 -17.58 12.81 -8.53
N VAL A 681 -17.75 13.46 -9.68
CA VAL A 681 -16.85 14.55 -10.09
C VAL A 681 -17.47 15.91 -9.77
N PRO A 682 -16.68 16.91 -9.34
CA PRO A 682 -17.16 18.27 -9.13
C PRO A 682 -17.78 18.87 -10.39
N ALA A 683 -18.84 19.67 -10.25
CA ALA A 683 -19.48 20.33 -11.38
C ALA A 683 -18.54 21.28 -12.16
N SER A 684 -17.51 21.79 -11.48
CA SER A 684 -16.45 22.61 -12.07
C SER A 684 -15.49 21.82 -12.97
N TRP A 685 -15.42 20.49 -12.85
CA TRP A 685 -14.56 19.63 -13.66
C TRP A 685 -15.23 19.33 -14.99
N GLN A 686 -15.17 20.29 -15.93
CA GLN A 686 -15.81 20.16 -17.24
C GLN A 686 -15.08 19.19 -18.18
N ASP A 687 -13.74 19.13 -18.07
CA ASP A 687 -12.89 18.28 -18.90
C ASP A 687 -12.16 17.27 -17.99
N VAL A 688 -12.56 16.00 -18.08
CA VAL A 688 -12.08 14.90 -17.25
C VAL A 688 -11.99 13.65 -18.12
N SER A 689 -10.92 12.88 -17.98
CA SER A 689 -10.80 11.60 -18.67
C SER A 689 -10.06 10.55 -17.87
N PHE A 690 -10.28 9.31 -18.24
CA PHE A 690 -9.46 8.19 -17.80
C PHE A 690 -9.35 7.14 -18.91
N GLN A 691 -8.26 6.37 -18.89
CA GLN A 691 -8.01 5.26 -19.80
C GLN A 691 -7.74 3.99 -18.99
N ASP A 692 -8.37 2.90 -19.41
CA ASP A 692 -8.16 1.54 -18.94
C ASP A 692 -8.28 1.36 -17.40
N LEU A 693 -9.13 2.17 -16.74
CA LEU A 693 -9.52 1.86 -15.38
C LEU A 693 -10.27 0.52 -15.34
N ARG A 694 -9.97 -0.29 -14.36
CA ARG A 694 -10.51 -1.64 -14.24
C ARG A 694 -11.81 -1.66 -13.46
N ALA A 695 -12.84 -2.28 -14.02
CA ALA A 695 -14.12 -2.55 -13.38
C ALA A 695 -14.29 -4.03 -13.04
N MET A 696 -15.16 -4.35 -12.07
CA MET A 696 -15.53 -5.73 -11.74
C MET A 696 -16.06 -6.46 -12.97
N GLY A 697 -15.71 -7.75 -13.12
CA GLY A 697 -16.00 -8.55 -14.29
C GLY A 697 -14.88 -8.53 -15.35
N ALA A 698 -13.69 -8.03 -15.00
CA ALA A 698 -12.53 -7.90 -15.87
C ALA A 698 -12.80 -7.03 -17.12
N PHE A 699 -13.42 -5.87 -16.89
CA PHE A 699 -13.62 -4.84 -17.92
C PHE A 699 -12.61 -3.71 -17.74
N LEU A 700 -11.83 -3.38 -18.79
CA LEU A 700 -11.05 -2.15 -18.84
C LEU A 700 -11.90 -1.08 -19.52
N VAL A 701 -12.04 0.06 -18.86
CA VAL A 701 -12.97 1.11 -19.25
C VAL A 701 -12.20 2.39 -19.48
N SER A 702 -12.53 3.07 -20.59
CA SER A 702 -12.00 4.40 -20.92
C SER A 702 -13.17 5.34 -21.23
N ALA A 703 -13.10 6.54 -20.70
CA ALA A 703 -14.13 7.57 -20.92
C ALA A 703 -13.53 8.98 -20.87
N GLU A 704 -14.15 9.88 -21.63
CA GLU A 704 -13.79 11.30 -21.65
C GLU A 704 -15.03 12.15 -21.54
N GLN A 705 -15.01 13.12 -20.63
CA GLN A 705 -15.98 14.20 -20.50
C GLN A 705 -15.35 15.48 -21.03
N LYS A 706 -16.04 16.18 -21.94
CA LYS A 706 -15.68 17.50 -22.47
C LYS A 706 -16.83 18.47 -22.31
N GLY A 707 -16.55 19.64 -21.75
CA GLY A 707 -17.60 20.63 -21.47
C GLY A 707 -18.76 20.04 -20.65
N GLY A 708 -18.48 19.14 -19.72
CA GLY A 708 -19.48 18.45 -18.90
C GLY A 708 -20.27 17.33 -19.60
N ASN A 709 -19.90 16.93 -20.82
CA ASN A 709 -20.60 15.90 -21.57
C ASN A 709 -19.70 14.71 -21.89
N VAL A 710 -20.21 13.51 -21.67
CA VAL A 710 -19.60 12.27 -22.12
C VAL A 710 -20.16 11.91 -23.50
N GLU A 711 -19.29 11.83 -24.50
CA GLU A 711 -19.67 11.50 -25.87
C GLU A 711 -19.44 10.02 -26.21
N GLN A 712 -18.43 9.41 -25.60
CA GLN A 712 -18.05 8.02 -25.85
C GLN A 712 -17.49 7.35 -24.62
N ILE A 713 -17.83 6.07 -24.46
CA ILE A 713 -17.26 5.16 -23.48
C ILE A 713 -16.74 3.94 -24.25
N THR A 714 -15.51 3.55 -23.99
CA THR A 714 -14.90 2.32 -24.55
C THR A 714 -14.73 1.30 -23.45
N ILE A 715 -15.13 0.06 -23.71
CA ILE A 715 -15.05 -1.06 -22.75
C ILE A 715 -14.29 -2.20 -23.44
N TYR A 716 -13.18 -2.62 -22.85
CA TYR A 716 -12.42 -3.81 -23.28
C TYR A 716 -12.68 -4.97 -22.31
N PRO A 717 -13.45 -5.98 -22.71
CA PRO A 717 -13.75 -7.14 -21.86
C PRO A 717 -12.61 -8.17 -21.96
N GLU A 718 -11.81 -8.30 -20.93
CA GLU A 718 -10.70 -9.28 -20.90
C GLU A 718 -11.21 -10.73 -20.85
N GLN A 719 -12.38 -10.97 -20.26
CA GLN A 719 -12.98 -12.32 -20.17
C GLN A 719 -14.31 -12.45 -20.91
N GLY A 720 -14.90 -11.35 -21.35
CA GLY A 720 -16.26 -11.33 -21.91
C GLY A 720 -17.33 -11.40 -20.83
N GLY A 721 -18.56 -11.74 -21.23
CA GLY A 721 -19.70 -11.83 -20.30
C GLY A 721 -20.67 -10.66 -20.40
N ILE A 722 -21.47 -10.43 -19.37
CA ILE A 722 -22.46 -9.37 -19.34
C ILE A 722 -21.89 -8.14 -18.66
N CYS A 723 -21.72 -7.06 -19.43
CA CYS A 723 -21.37 -5.74 -18.92
C CYS A 723 -22.66 -4.96 -18.61
N ARG A 724 -22.75 -4.43 -17.39
CA ARG A 724 -23.81 -3.50 -16.98
C ARG A 724 -23.21 -2.13 -16.77
N ILE A 725 -23.72 -1.12 -17.49
CA ILE A 725 -23.21 0.23 -17.40
C ILE A 725 -24.37 1.22 -17.22
N ALA A 726 -24.30 2.06 -16.19
CA ALA A 726 -25.21 3.17 -16.01
C ALA A 726 -24.77 4.33 -16.92
N LEU A 727 -25.70 4.81 -17.74
CA LEU A 727 -25.45 5.91 -18.66
C LEU A 727 -25.25 7.22 -17.89
N PRO A 728 -24.17 7.98 -18.16
CA PRO A 728 -24.03 9.35 -17.67
C PRO A 728 -25.22 10.22 -18.11
N ALA A 729 -25.54 11.25 -17.32
CA ALA A 729 -26.70 12.11 -17.58
C ALA A 729 -26.73 12.67 -19.03
N SER A 730 -25.57 13.03 -19.59
CA SER A 730 -25.43 13.51 -20.96
C SER A 730 -25.80 12.48 -22.04
N MET A 731 -25.82 11.18 -21.70
CA MET A 731 -26.15 10.09 -22.63
C MET A 731 -27.53 9.47 -22.38
N GLN A 732 -28.29 9.95 -21.39
CA GLN A 732 -29.60 9.38 -21.05
C GLN A 732 -30.72 9.85 -21.98
N SER A 733 -30.56 11.01 -22.58
CA SER A 733 -31.53 11.56 -23.53
C SER A 733 -31.35 10.91 -24.91
N GLY A 734 -32.08 9.85 -25.19
CA GLY A 734 -32.05 9.11 -26.45
C GLY A 734 -31.53 7.68 -26.31
N GLU A 735 -31.45 6.99 -27.46
CA GLU A 735 -30.86 5.63 -27.51
C GLU A 735 -29.39 5.77 -27.93
N PRO A 736 -28.42 5.46 -27.07
CA PRO A 736 -27.02 5.48 -27.45
C PRO A 736 -26.71 4.43 -28.52
N LEU A 737 -25.72 4.71 -29.35
CA LEU A 737 -25.23 3.75 -30.32
C LEU A 737 -24.26 2.82 -29.62
N VAL A 738 -24.56 1.51 -29.66
CA VAL A 738 -23.64 0.47 -29.11
C VAL A 738 -23.10 -0.35 -30.27
N SER A 739 -21.80 -0.52 -30.31
CA SER A 739 -21.11 -1.34 -31.30
C SER A 739 -20.10 -2.28 -30.64
N GLY A 740 -19.77 -3.41 -31.30
CA GLY A 740 -18.87 -4.43 -30.75
C GLY A 740 -19.53 -5.39 -29.74
N ASN A 741 -20.81 -5.23 -29.45
CA ASN A 741 -21.60 -6.14 -28.62
C ASN A 741 -21.84 -7.50 -29.33
N GLN A 742 -22.07 -8.56 -28.55
CA GLN A 742 -22.24 -9.93 -29.09
C GLN A 742 -23.70 -10.37 -29.22
N GLY A 743 -24.67 -9.58 -28.79
CA GLY A 743 -26.09 -9.90 -28.80
C GLY A 743 -26.93 -8.67 -28.65
N GLU A 744 -28.20 -8.86 -28.34
CA GLU A 744 -29.13 -7.74 -28.10
C GLU A 744 -28.69 -6.95 -26.85
N VAL A 745 -28.65 -5.64 -26.97
CA VAL A 745 -28.44 -4.72 -25.87
C VAL A 745 -29.78 -4.40 -25.24
N ILE A 746 -29.90 -4.60 -23.94
CA ILE A 746 -31.11 -4.32 -23.19
C ILE A 746 -30.90 -3.04 -22.38
N ARG A 747 -31.90 -2.16 -22.38
CA ARG A 747 -31.89 -0.95 -21.53
C ARG A 747 -32.94 -1.08 -20.42
N GLU A 748 -32.46 -0.97 -19.19
CA GLU A 748 -33.30 -0.95 -17.97
C GLU A 748 -33.09 0.40 -17.25
N GLY A 749 -34.00 1.34 -17.44
CA GLY A 749 -33.86 2.69 -16.91
C GLY A 749 -32.67 3.44 -17.52
N ASP A 750 -31.71 3.76 -16.69
CA ASP A 750 -30.42 4.38 -17.11
C ASP A 750 -29.32 3.34 -17.39
N THR A 751 -29.56 2.06 -17.14
CA THR A 751 -28.56 1.00 -17.24
C THR A 751 -28.67 0.25 -18.56
N LEU A 752 -27.57 0.10 -19.27
CA LEU A 752 -27.42 -0.81 -20.41
C LEU A 752 -26.85 -2.15 -19.93
N ILE A 753 -27.46 -3.23 -20.43
CA ILE A 753 -27.00 -4.60 -20.27
C ILE A 753 -26.46 -5.07 -21.61
N ILE A 754 -25.13 -5.22 -21.70
CA ILE A 754 -24.43 -5.44 -22.95
C ILE A 754 -23.73 -6.80 -22.91
N PRO A 755 -24.17 -7.77 -23.74
CA PRO A 755 -23.41 -9.00 -23.93
C PRO A 755 -22.10 -8.69 -24.64
N THR A 756 -20.97 -9.11 -24.06
CA THR A 756 -19.63 -8.82 -24.59
C THR A 756 -18.86 -10.08 -24.95
N ARG A 757 -17.89 -9.95 -25.82
CA ARG A 757 -16.98 -11.01 -26.22
C ARG A 757 -15.56 -10.70 -25.73
N LYS A 758 -14.88 -11.73 -25.21
CA LYS A 758 -13.47 -11.64 -24.80
C LYS A 758 -12.61 -10.99 -25.89
N GLY A 759 -11.88 -9.95 -25.51
CA GLY A 759 -10.89 -9.27 -26.36
C GLY A 759 -11.49 -8.39 -27.48
N GLN A 760 -12.81 -8.14 -27.48
CA GLN A 760 -13.47 -7.31 -28.46
C GLN A 760 -14.01 -6.03 -27.81
N ASN A 761 -13.48 -4.88 -28.21
CA ASN A 761 -13.96 -3.59 -27.71
C ASN A 761 -15.46 -3.39 -27.96
N VAL A 762 -16.13 -2.91 -26.93
CA VAL A 762 -17.49 -2.37 -27.01
C VAL A 762 -17.39 -0.85 -26.91
N ILE A 763 -18.08 -0.15 -27.79
CA ILE A 763 -18.14 1.31 -27.81
C ILE A 763 -19.60 1.73 -27.60
N VAL A 764 -19.81 2.57 -26.60
CA VAL A 764 -21.11 3.22 -26.33
C VAL A 764 -20.96 4.70 -26.66
N GLN A 765 -21.71 5.17 -27.65
CA GLN A 765 -21.64 6.55 -28.15
C GLN A 765 -22.97 7.27 -27.97
N ARG A 766 -22.88 8.54 -27.65
CA ARG A 766 -24.03 9.46 -27.71
C ARG A 766 -24.50 9.56 -29.16
N LYS A 767 -25.82 9.53 -29.37
CA LYS A 767 -26.42 9.63 -30.68
C LYS A 767 -26.57 11.09 -31.12
#